data_5a15d192cb1c849456245afd2beefacc
#
_entry.id   5a15d192cb1c849456245afd2beefacc
#
_cell.length_a   1.000
_cell.length_b   1.000
_cell.length_c   1.000
_cell.angle_alpha   90.00
_cell.angle_beta   90.00
_cell.angle_gamma   90.00
#
_symmetry.space_group_name_H-M   'P 1'
#
loop_
_entity.id
_entity.type
_entity.pdbx_description
1 polymer ?
#
loop_
_entity_poly.entity_id
_entity_poly.type
_entity_poly.pdbx_seq_one_letter_code
_entity_poly.pdbx_strand_id
1 'polypeptide(L)'
;MKKRSMVCRLGKFPQLTRTVFTSADGLASDNITALCYGADNCLYVGTDRGLSKIDGKKITTVDIGIENAPISMLFCANDGHIFVGTGKSIIELSGKKIIASREFSSDAVAMKQDCDNVTWVLTKTVLYRFPQGAKEHDLKIGVPGKGSCIAVFGNNKVYVGTENDGLHALVGKRWHWSELMEGVTGILSNNISCLDIDPAGDVWIGTDKGVCVYDDNSYWLDNSKITGLPKGEITGMVTDSEGRRYFTTSCGLIILHNGKLSYYGYKRWLPDMHATGIVLSPDGSFCVSTASGGISVFKTEMMTLEEKAKRLRAFSEKYNVRKDGFVLERALEHEGVVSENEGYVCTGDNDGLWTGLYLGALCFEYACTKDPEVRAAAHRSLLAMIKLTEITAIEGFTARSIRYIDEAGYGTGVRHEWHHTADKDGNELEWLGETSSDEMVGHFYAYSNYFDLVADDEEKKLIASVVKKILDHILDNKFRLVDTDGVPTTWANWDPDLLNNDHKWIYEKGTNSLQILTFLKAGYHITGDKRYEDAFEYLIKDKHFAMNLMQYKILDGHLLHIDDNHDFLMISLLMRYVEDPKLRSVFAMGLTHHWDDEKAEHNAFFNFVYGACTGEQCDIETSIDELADYPMDQILWTLYNSWRDLDWDMRPTEVGMIPQLYHPLPAHERRINSCDSNRFIADSGIAGEAERLFTKSDDPTAFTMFPGTGDDHGMYLMACTNYTHPYWFARYYGLIEEAE
;
A
#
# COMPACT_ATOMS: atom_id res chain seq x y z
N MET A 1 2.49 34.03 -10.45
CA MET A 1 1.93 33.20 -9.36
C MET A 1 1.82 34.04 -8.07
N LYS A 2 0.64 34.14 -7.45
CA LYS A 2 0.52 34.74 -6.13
C LYS A 2 1.26 33.84 -5.13
N LYS A 3 2.10 34.44 -4.25
CA LYS A 3 2.67 33.71 -3.11
C LYS A 3 1.53 33.09 -2.32
N ARG A 4 1.49 31.75 -2.22
CA ARG A 4 0.51 31.03 -1.43
C ARG A 4 0.71 31.32 0.05
N SER A 5 -0.38 31.46 0.77
CA SER A 5 -0.38 31.80 2.19
C SER A 5 -0.09 30.60 3.11
N MET A 6 -0.02 29.37 2.57
CA MET A 6 0.27 28.17 3.36
C MET A 6 1.11 27.17 2.55
N VAL A 7 2.38 27.12 2.91
CA VAL A 7 3.27 25.99 2.54
C VAL A 7 3.32 25.09 3.76
N CYS A 8 3.00 23.81 3.59
CA CYS A 8 3.11 22.85 4.67
C CYS A 8 4.59 22.42 4.80
N ARG A 9 5.17 22.65 5.97
CA ARG A 9 6.55 22.24 6.29
C ARG A 9 6.56 20.88 6.94
N LEU A 10 7.29 19.94 6.36
CA LEU A 10 7.31 18.54 6.75
C LEU A 10 8.58 18.19 7.51
N GLY A 11 8.40 17.46 8.61
CA GLY A 11 9.50 16.82 9.35
C GLY A 11 9.73 15.38 8.90
N LYS A 12 10.29 14.59 9.82
CA LYS A 12 10.43 13.13 9.62
C LYS A 12 9.16 12.40 10.04
N PHE A 13 8.83 11.39 9.26
CA PHE A 13 7.68 10.51 9.50
C PHE A 13 8.14 9.12 9.89
N PRO A 14 7.37 8.41 10.74
CA PRO A 14 7.64 7.02 11.04
C PRO A 14 7.28 6.14 9.84
N GLN A 15 8.25 5.46 9.27
CA GLN A 15 8.07 4.48 8.22
C GLN A 15 8.19 3.08 8.78
N LEU A 16 7.11 2.31 8.70
CA LEU A 16 7.13 0.91 9.08
C LEU A 16 7.86 0.10 7.99
N THR A 17 8.84 -0.69 8.43
CA THR A 17 9.58 -1.63 7.59
C THR A 17 9.47 -3.03 8.16
N ARG A 18 9.62 -4.04 7.31
CA ARG A 18 9.47 -5.45 7.67
C ARG A 18 10.69 -6.27 7.24
N THR A 19 11.06 -7.24 8.08
CA THR A 19 11.97 -8.33 7.72
C THR A 19 11.32 -9.66 8.08
N VAL A 20 11.27 -10.58 7.15
CA VAL A 20 10.78 -11.95 7.38
C VAL A 20 11.94 -12.86 7.69
N PHE A 21 11.74 -13.79 8.63
CA PHE A 21 12.65 -14.88 8.91
C PHE A 21 11.90 -16.21 8.90
N THR A 22 12.49 -17.19 8.22
CA THR A 22 11.96 -18.53 8.02
C THR A 22 12.99 -19.61 8.36
N SER A 23 12.62 -20.87 8.22
CA SER A 23 13.56 -21.98 8.32
C SER A 23 14.67 -21.93 7.26
N ALA A 24 14.41 -21.32 6.11
CA ALA A 24 15.45 -21.08 5.08
C ALA A 24 16.54 -20.11 5.57
N ASP A 25 16.21 -19.20 6.49
CA ASP A 25 17.15 -18.26 7.10
C ASP A 25 17.84 -18.86 8.33
N GLY A 26 17.41 -20.02 8.82
CA GLY A 26 18.00 -20.74 9.95
C GLY A 26 17.13 -20.85 11.19
N LEU A 27 15.83 -20.54 11.13
CA LEU A 27 14.89 -20.90 12.21
C LEU A 27 14.76 -22.43 12.30
N ALA A 28 14.49 -22.93 13.49
CA ALA A 28 14.31 -24.36 13.71
C ALA A 28 13.10 -24.93 12.98
N SER A 29 12.07 -24.12 12.75
CA SER A 29 10.86 -24.42 11.98
C SER A 29 10.10 -23.14 11.64
N ASP A 30 9.21 -23.19 10.63
CA ASP A 30 8.30 -22.09 10.30
C ASP A 30 7.02 -22.11 11.14
N ASN A 31 6.78 -23.18 11.88
CA ASN A 31 5.67 -23.27 12.82
C ASN A 31 6.08 -22.68 14.18
N ILE A 32 5.72 -21.42 14.40
CA ILE A 32 6.12 -20.66 15.56
C ILE A 32 5.07 -20.82 16.68
N THR A 33 5.56 -21.18 17.87
CA THR A 33 4.70 -21.50 19.02
C THR A 33 4.85 -20.50 20.17
N ALA A 34 5.98 -19.82 20.27
CA ALA A 34 6.23 -18.84 21.32
C ALA A 34 7.29 -17.80 20.92
N LEU A 35 7.14 -16.58 21.42
CA LEU A 35 8.06 -15.47 21.19
C LEU A 35 8.41 -14.76 22.51
N CYS A 36 9.65 -14.33 22.69
CA CYS A 36 9.98 -13.30 23.66
C CYS A 36 11.25 -12.53 23.26
N TYR A 37 11.34 -11.26 23.64
CA TYR A 37 12.60 -10.54 23.63
C TYR A 37 13.34 -10.76 24.95
N GLY A 38 14.63 -11.04 24.86
CA GLY A 38 15.52 -11.11 26.01
C GLY A 38 15.99 -9.73 26.46
N ALA A 39 16.51 -9.64 27.67
CA ALA A 39 17.15 -8.41 28.18
C ALA A 39 18.38 -7.98 27.34
N ASP A 40 18.92 -8.86 26.54
CA ASP A 40 19.97 -8.62 25.54
C ASP A 40 19.47 -8.04 24.21
N ASN A 41 18.20 -7.66 24.13
CA ASN A 41 17.49 -7.21 22.93
C ASN A 41 17.47 -8.22 21.78
N CYS A 42 17.81 -9.48 22.04
CA CYS A 42 17.68 -10.54 21.06
C CYS A 42 16.28 -11.16 21.12
N LEU A 43 15.78 -11.53 19.95
CA LEU A 43 14.49 -12.23 19.84
C LEU A 43 14.71 -13.74 19.99
N TYR A 44 13.99 -14.35 20.92
CA TYR A 44 13.93 -15.80 21.12
C TYR A 44 12.65 -16.31 20.49
N VAL A 45 12.80 -17.33 19.63
CA VAL A 45 11.72 -17.90 18.80
C VAL A 45 11.58 -19.37 19.11
N GLY A 46 10.51 -19.73 19.80
CA GLY A 46 10.11 -21.09 20.09
C GLY A 46 9.29 -21.66 18.91
N THR A 47 9.62 -22.88 18.52
CA THR A 47 8.97 -23.59 17.44
C THR A 47 8.56 -24.99 17.88
N ASP A 48 7.87 -25.72 17.04
CA ASP A 48 7.55 -27.14 17.24
C ASP A 48 8.81 -28.05 17.19
N ARG A 49 9.97 -27.52 16.80
CA ARG A 49 11.23 -28.26 16.63
C ARG A 49 12.43 -27.67 17.36
N GLY A 50 12.21 -26.77 18.30
CA GLY A 50 13.31 -26.22 19.10
C GLY A 50 13.24 -24.71 19.28
N LEU A 51 14.34 -24.16 19.84
CA LEU A 51 14.49 -22.76 20.16
C LEU A 51 15.57 -22.10 19.30
N SER A 52 15.21 -21.00 18.67
CA SER A 52 16.13 -20.14 17.91
C SER A 52 16.30 -18.81 18.61
N LYS A 53 17.47 -18.18 18.42
CA LYS A 53 17.78 -16.82 18.87
C LYS A 53 18.21 -15.98 17.68
N ILE A 54 17.63 -14.79 17.54
CA ILE A 54 17.93 -13.83 16.51
C ILE A 54 18.62 -12.61 17.11
N ASP A 55 19.79 -12.29 16.57
CA ASP A 55 20.59 -11.11 16.89
C ASP A 55 20.84 -10.33 15.60
N GLY A 56 20.08 -9.27 15.40
CA GLY A 56 20.03 -8.55 14.13
C GLY A 56 19.53 -9.43 12.98
N LYS A 57 20.44 -9.84 12.08
CA LYS A 57 20.15 -10.80 10.99
C LYS A 57 20.69 -12.21 11.25
N LYS A 58 21.39 -12.41 12.37
CA LYS A 58 22.02 -13.69 12.67
C LYS A 58 21.09 -14.58 13.47
N ILE A 59 20.78 -15.75 12.94
CA ILE A 59 19.99 -16.77 13.62
C ILE A 59 20.93 -17.85 14.18
N THR A 60 20.66 -18.28 15.41
CA THR A 60 21.41 -19.36 16.07
C THR A 60 20.46 -20.25 16.84
N THR A 61 20.66 -21.57 16.76
CA THR A 61 19.94 -22.53 17.60
C THR A 61 20.39 -22.39 19.06
N VAL A 62 19.45 -22.45 19.97
CA VAL A 62 19.69 -22.44 21.42
C VAL A 62 19.54 -23.85 21.97
N ASP A 63 20.61 -24.39 22.53
CA ASP A 63 20.57 -25.70 23.19
C ASP A 63 19.85 -25.61 24.54
N ILE A 64 18.77 -26.35 24.68
CA ILE A 64 17.97 -26.47 25.90
C ILE A 64 18.12 -27.83 26.59
N GLY A 65 19.08 -28.67 26.15
CA GLY A 65 19.33 -29.99 26.66
C GLY A 65 18.37 -31.07 26.18
N ILE A 66 17.43 -30.75 25.28
CA ILE A 66 16.46 -31.65 24.68
C ILE A 66 16.43 -31.36 23.17
N GLU A 67 16.83 -32.31 22.37
CA GLU A 67 16.89 -32.15 20.91
C GLU A 67 15.47 -32.11 20.30
N ASN A 68 15.25 -31.18 19.40
CA ASN A 68 13.98 -30.97 18.67
C ASN A 68 12.73 -30.89 19.59
N ALA A 69 12.90 -30.39 20.82
CA ALA A 69 11.79 -30.27 21.75
C ALA A 69 10.78 -29.19 21.30
N PRO A 70 9.48 -29.48 21.25
CA PRO A 70 8.47 -28.48 20.98
C PRO A 70 8.42 -27.46 22.13
N ILE A 71 8.51 -26.18 21.79
CA ILE A 71 8.44 -25.09 22.76
C ILE A 71 6.99 -24.66 22.91
N SER A 72 6.45 -24.67 24.12
CA SER A 72 5.08 -24.25 24.40
C SER A 72 4.96 -22.83 24.95
N MET A 73 6.04 -22.31 25.52
CA MET A 73 6.05 -21.01 26.20
C MET A 73 7.45 -20.42 26.22
N LEU A 74 7.55 -19.11 26.08
CA LEU A 74 8.77 -18.33 26.34
C LEU A 74 8.43 -17.15 27.26
N PHE A 75 9.32 -16.87 28.20
CA PHE A 75 9.20 -15.72 29.09
C PHE A 75 10.57 -15.18 29.46
N CYS A 76 10.76 -13.87 29.35
CA CYS A 76 11.92 -13.16 29.85
C CYS A 76 11.59 -12.54 31.20
N ALA A 77 12.27 -12.96 32.24
CA ALA A 77 12.10 -12.40 33.57
C ALA A 77 12.81 -11.04 33.72
N ASN A 78 12.43 -10.26 34.75
CA ASN A 78 12.97 -8.94 34.99
C ASN A 78 14.50 -8.96 35.31
N ASP A 79 15.03 -10.10 35.71
CA ASP A 79 16.48 -10.32 35.93
C ASP A 79 17.25 -10.73 34.67
N GLY A 80 16.53 -10.84 33.53
CA GLY A 80 17.07 -11.20 32.20
C GLY A 80 17.19 -12.69 31.94
N HIS A 81 16.76 -13.55 32.85
CA HIS A 81 16.69 -14.99 32.60
C HIS A 81 15.55 -15.33 31.63
N ILE A 82 15.80 -16.29 30.75
CA ILE A 82 14.81 -16.79 29.80
C ILE A 82 14.24 -18.12 30.31
N PHE A 83 12.94 -18.18 30.45
CA PHE A 83 12.21 -19.39 30.80
C PHE A 83 11.58 -20.00 29.56
N VAL A 84 11.88 -21.28 29.34
CA VAL A 84 11.47 -22.07 28.18
C VAL A 84 10.60 -23.20 28.62
N GLY A 85 9.33 -23.16 28.26
CA GLY A 85 8.37 -24.26 28.51
C GLY A 85 8.42 -25.30 27.40
N THR A 86 8.54 -26.56 27.78
CA THR A 86 8.45 -27.71 26.89
C THR A 86 7.69 -28.85 27.59
N GLY A 87 6.48 -29.12 27.14
CA GLY A 87 5.56 -30.02 27.82
C GLY A 87 5.36 -29.62 29.28
N LYS A 88 5.66 -30.54 30.20
CA LYS A 88 5.53 -30.30 31.65
C LYS A 88 6.75 -29.62 32.29
N SER A 89 7.81 -29.40 31.54
CA SER A 89 9.06 -28.86 32.06
C SER A 89 9.22 -27.38 31.71
N ILE A 90 9.74 -26.59 32.65
CA ILE A 90 10.24 -25.24 32.39
C ILE A 90 11.75 -25.23 32.66
N ILE A 91 12.52 -24.85 31.65
CA ILE A 91 13.97 -24.74 31.67
C ILE A 91 14.33 -23.27 31.80
N GLU A 92 15.21 -22.93 32.76
CA GLU A 92 15.71 -21.58 33.00
C GLU A 92 17.09 -21.42 32.37
N LEU A 93 17.24 -20.40 31.54
CA LEU A 93 18.48 -20.06 30.83
C LEU A 93 19.05 -18.74 31.37
N SER A 94 20.36 -18.71 31.62
CA SER A 94 21.12 -17.49 31.79
C SER A 94 22.17 -17.37 30.67
N GLY A 95 21.89 -16.51 29.71
CA GLY A 95 22.62 -16.46 28.45
C GLY A 95 22.50 -17.76 27.67
N LYS A 96 23.62 -18.50 27.50
CA LYS A 96 23.64 -19.80 26.81
C LYS A 96 23.63 -21.01 27.76
N LYS A 97 23.53 -20.80 29.05
CA LYS A 97 23.64 -21.88 30.05
C LYS A 97 22.28 -22.21 30.65
N ILE A 98 21.99 -23.50 30.72
CA ILE A 98 20.88 -24.02 31.52
C ILE A 98 21.29 -23.93 32.98
N ILE A 99 20.55 -23.17 33.80
CA ILE A 99 20.85 -22.98 35.23
C ILE A 99 19.86 -23.74 36.12
N ALA A 100 18.66 -24.00 35.63
CA ALA A 100 17.65 -24.79 36.33
C ALA A 100 16.70 -25.47 35.36
N SER A 101 16.06 -26.56 35.82
CA SER A 101 14.90 -27.16 35.15
C SER A 101 13.89 -27.61 36.22
N ARG A 102 12.61 -27.42 35.96
CA ARG A 102 11.55 -27.78 36.88
C ARG A 102 10.38 -28.44 36.17
N GLU A 103 9.91 -29.54 36.76
CA GLU A 103 8.71 -30.22 36.27
C GLU A 103 7.45 -29.78 37.01
N PHE A 104 6.33 -29.74 36.29
CA PHE A 104 5.01 -29.36 36.74
C PHE A 104 4.01 -30.52 36.57
N SER A 105 2.83 -30.42 37.14
CA SER A 105 1.80 -31.46 37.09
C SER A 105 1.15 -31.60 35.70
N SER A 106 1.15 -30.56 34.90
CA SER A 106 0.66 -30.54 33.52
C SER A 106 1.46 -29.55 32.68
N ASP A 107 1.22 -29.52 31.37
CA ASP A 107 2.00 -28.72 30.45
C ASP A 107 1.96 -27.23 30.82
N ALA A 108 3.12 -26.58 30.77
CA ALA A 108 3.26 -25.15 30.97
C ALA A 108 2.64 -24.37 29.83
N VAL A 109 1.81 -23.39 30.13
CA VAL A 109 1.05 -22.58 29.19
C VAL A 109 1.58 -21.15 29.11
N ALA A 110 1.71 -20.50 30.27
CA ALA A 110 2.13 -19.10 30.35
C ALA A 110 2.83 -18.79 31.68
N MET A 111 3.66 -17.75 31.65
CA MET A 111 4.38 -17.24 32.81
C MET A 111 4.33 -15.72 32.82
N LYS A 112 4.13 -15.12 33.99
CA LYS A 112 4.13 -13.67 34.17
C LYS A 112 4.80 -13.32 35.50
N GLN A 113 5.34 -12.11 35.59
CA GLN A 113 5.79 -11.52 36.84
C GLN A 113 4.96 -10.28 37.16
N ASP A 114 4.65 -10.09 38.44
CA ASP A 114 4.02 -8.87 38.95
C ASP A 114 5.06 -7.78 39.28
N CYS A 115 4.59 -6.63 39.76
CA CYS A 115 5.45 -5.49 40.11
C CYS A 115 6.38 -5.77 41.30
N ASP A 116 6.11 -6.78 42.11
CA ASP A 116 6.98 -7.22 43.25
C ASP A 116 7.89 -8.38 42.84
N ASN A 117 8.03 -8.66 41.53
CA ASN A 117 8.78 -9.79 40.98
C ASN A 117 8.30 -11.18 41.46
N VAL A 118 7.05 -11.27 41.90
CA VAL A 118 6.44 -12.57 42.15
C VAL A 118 6.12 -13.23 40.82
N THR A 119 6.57 -14.47 40.66
CA THR A 119 6.39 -15.22 39.43
C THR A 119 5.14 -16.09 39.51
N TRP A 120 4.29 -15.94 38.49
CA TRP A 120 3.11 -16.75 38.29
C TRP A 120 3.32 -17.69 37.11
N VAL A 121 3.06 -18.98 37.33
CA VAL A 121 3.17 -20.03 36.30
C VAL A 121 1.81 -20.69 36.12
N LEU A 122 1.25 -20.54 34.94
CA LEU A 122 0.05 -21.22 34.53
C LEU A 122 0.42 -22.48 33.78
N THR A 123 -0.12 -23.60 34.26
CA THR A 123 -0.16 -24.86 33.51
C THR A 123 -1.60 -25.12 33.05
N LYS A 124 -1.83 -26.13 32.21
CA LYS A 124 -3.20 -26.44 31.76
C LYS A 124 -4.21 -26.65 32.87
N THR A 125 -3.77 -27.09 34.05
CA THR A 125 -4.69 -27.47 35.13
C THR A 125 -4.42 -26.80 36.46
N VAL A 126 -3.29 -26.11 36.63
CA VAL A 126 -2.86 -25.56 37.92
C VAL A 126 -2.17 -24.21 37.71
N LEU A 127 -2.47 -23.26 38.60
CA LEU A 127 -1.77 -22.01 38.75
C LEU A 127 -0.84 -22.08 39.98
N TYR A 128 0.42 -21.73 39.77
CA TYR A 128 1.46 -21.67 40.81
C TYR A 128 1.90 -20.21 41.02
N ARG A 129 2.23 -19.88 42.27
CA ARG A 129 2.83 -18.61 42.64
C ARG A 129 4.16 -18.85 43.35
N PHE A 130 5.21 -18.16 42.87
CA PHE A 130 6.54 -18.20 43.42
C PHE A 130 6.92 -16.80 43.92
N PRO A 131 7.08 -16.59 45.23
CA PRO A 131 7.62 -15.33 45.78
C PRO A 131 8.99 -15.02 45.17
N GLN A 132 9.35 -13.73 45.12
CA GLN A 132 10.64 -13.29 44.61
C GLN A 132 11.80 -14.10 45.18
N GLY A 133 12.64 -14.69 44.33
CA GLY A 133 13.81 -15.49 44.69
C GLY A 133 13.49 -16.85 45.35
N ALA A 134 12.21 -17.23 45.49
CA ALA A 134 11.85 -18.51 46.11
C ALA A 134 11.98 -19.66 45.13
N LYS A 135 12.58 -20.77 45.60
CA LYS A 135 12.64 -22.02 44.83
C LYS A 135 11.36 -22.83 44.92
N GLU A 136 10.54 -22.60 45.93
CA GLU A 136 9.29 -23.31 46.14
C GLU A 136 8.08 -22.38 45.98
N HIS A 137 6.98 -22.88 45.45
CA HIS A 137 5.72 -22.16 45.37
C HIS A 137 5.05 -22.02 46.75
N ASP A 138 4.49 -20.86 47.01
CA ASP A 138 3.68 -20.62 48.21
C ASP A 138 2.16 -20.74 47.96
N LEU A 139 1.77 -20.86 46.67
CA LEU A 139 0.43 -21.15 46.25
C LEU A 139 0.47 -22.17 45.10
N LYS A 140 -0.46 -23.16 45.21
CA LYS A 140 -0.77 -24.13 44.17
C LYS A 140 -2.30 -24.30 44.19
N ILE A 141 -2.96 -23.87 43.14
CA ILE A 141 -4.43 -23.92 43.06
C ILE A 141 -4.89 -24.47 41.69
N GLY A 142 -5.89 -25.35 41.70
CA GLY A 142 -6.47 -25.86 40.45
C GLY A 142 -7.16 -24.72 39.67
N VAL A 143 -6.98 -24.72 38.37
CA VAL A 143 -7.65 -23.80 37.47
C VAL A 143 -9.03 -24.35 37.14
N PRO A 144 -10.11 -23.55 37.22
CA PRO A 144 -11.38 -23.93 36.67
C PRO A 144 -11.26 -24.15 35.16
N GLY A 145 -11.55 -25.32 34.65
CA GLY A 145 -11.33 -25.67 33.24
C GLY A 145 -9.87 -25.89 32.86
N LYS A 146 -9.55 -25.66 31.59
CA LYS A 146 -8.16 -25.71 31.06
C LYS A 146 -7.63 -24.31 30.83
N GLY A 147 -6.56 -23.93 31.53
CA GLY A 147 -5.90 -22.66 31.39
C GLY A 147 -5.31 -22.46 30.00
N SER A 148 -5.53 -21.29 29.38
CA SER A 148 -5.02 -20.87 28.07
C SER A 148 -4.08 -19.66 28.16
N CYS A 149 -4.39 -18.69 29.00
CA CYS A 149 -3.60 -17.47 29.15
C CYS A 149 -3.73 -16.85 30.54
N ILE A 150 -2.80 -15.95 30.90
CA ILE A 150 -2.74 -15.28 32.19
C ILE A 150 -2.43 -13.81 32.05
N ALA A 151 -3.10 -12.96 32.83
CA ALA A 151 -2.74 -11.57 33.02
C ALA A 151 -2.64 -11.26 34.53
N VAL A 152 -1.73 -10.37 34.92
CA VAL A 152 -1.49 -10.00 36.31
C VAL A 152 -1.59 -8.50 36.47
N PHE A 153 -2.39 -8.03 37.41
CA PHE A 153 -2.56 -6.62 37.71
C PHE A 153 -2.24 -6.30 39.17
N GLY A 154 -1.28 -5.41 39.38
CA GLY A 154 -0.81 -5.11 40.72
C GLY A 154 -0.23 -6.35 41.42
N ASN A 155 -0.36 -6.40 42.77
CA ASN A 155 0.30 -7.42 43.58
C ASN A 155 -0.56 -8.64 43.88
N ASN A 156 -1.86 -8.62 43.58
CA ASN A 156 -2.77 -9.66 44.06
C ASN A 156 -3.94 -10.02 43.17
N LYS A 157 -4.04 -9.47 41.96
CA LYS A 157 -5.14 -9.76 41.07
C LYS A 157 -4.63 -10.43 39.81
N VAL A 158 -5.08 -11.66 39.61
CA VAL A 158 -4.65 -12.50 38.50
C VAL A 158 -5.87 -12.97 37.73
N TYR A 159 -5.85 -12.76 36.44
CA TYR A 159 -6.86 -13.25 35.53
C TYR A 159 -6.33 -14.45 34.76
N VAL A 160 -7.14 -15.48 34.67
CA VAL A 160 -6.83 -16.70 33.93
C VAL A 160 -7.94 -16.93 32.89
N GLY A 161 -7.57 -16.91 31.63
CA GLY A 161 -8.41 -17.36 30.52
C GLY A 161 -8.38 -18.89 30.39
N THR A 162 -9.47 -19.47 29.92
CA THR A 162 -9.59 -20.90 29.72
C THR A 162 -10.03 -21.25 28.32
N GLU A 163 -9.79 -22.50 27.91
CA GLU A 163 -10.18 -22.98 26.58
C GLU A 163 -11.71 -23.08 26.38
N ASN A 164 -12.51 -23.29 27.42
CA ASN A 164 -13.96 -23.49 27.27
C ASN A 164 -14.80 -23.07 28.50
N ASP A 165 -14.18 -22.40 29.46
CA ASP A 165 -14.82 -22.11 30.75
C ASP A 165 -14.75 -20.61 31.12
N GLY A 166 -14.50 -19.75 30.12
CA GLY A 166 -14.49 -18.30 30.27
C GLY A 166 -13.27 -17.75 31.02
N LEU A 167 -13.47 -16.57 31.63
CA LEU A 167 -12.45 -15.83 32.38
C LEU A 167 -12.63 -15.99 33.87
N HIS A 168 -11.55 -16.27 34.58
CA HIS A 168 -11.54 -16.41 36.04
C HIS A 168 -10.57 -15.43 36.68
N ALA A 169 -10.98 -14.78 37.78
CA ALA A 169 -10.14 -13.90 38.56
C ALA A 169 -9.73 -14.55 39.88
N LEU A 170 -8.44 -14.52 40.20
CA LEU A 170 -7.92 -14.92 41.49
C LEU A 170 -7.64 -13.66 42.32
N VAL A 171 -8.25 -13.51 43.46
CA VAL A 171 -8.00 -12.44 44.41
C VAL A 171 -7.44 -13.01 45.71
N GLY A 172 -6.22 -12.66 46.06
CA GLY A 172 -5.49 -13.28 47.16
C GLY A 172 -5.20 -14.76 46.88
N LYS A 173 -5.87 -15.68 47.59
CA LYS A 173 -5.66 -17.13 47.46
C LYS A 173 -6.96 -17.89 47.04
N ARG A 174 -7.94 -17.17 46.55
CA ARG A 174 -9.25 -17.77 46.19
C ARG A 174 -9.71 -17.29 44.83
N TRP A 175 -10.26 -18.21 44.06
CA TRP A 175 -11.00 -17.83 42.87
C TRP A 175 -12.18 -16.95 43.30
N HIS A 176 -12.22 -15.76 42.79
CA HIS A 176 -13.40 -14.92 42.82
C HIS A 176 -14.34 -15.41 41.74
N TRP A 177 -15.61 -15.42 42.02
CA TRP A 177 -16.61 -15.70 41.01
C TRP A 177 -16.42 -14.66 39.87
N SER A 178 -15.80 -15.07 38.81
CA SER A 178 -15.92 -14.32 37.58
C SER A 178 -17.00 -15.00 36.78
N GLU A 179 -18.11 -14.37 36.75
CA GLU A 179 -19.27 -14.79 35.97
C GLU A 179 -19.07 -14.35 34.49
N LEU A 180 -17.85 -14.14 34.06
CA LEU A 180 -17.54 -13.72 32.67
C LEU A 180 -17.57 -14.97 31.78
N MET A 181 -18.78 -15.38 31.46
CA MET A 181 -19.10 -16.53 30.63
C MET A 181 -20.04 -16.14 29.51
N GLU A 182 -19.89 -16.79 28.34
CA GLU A 182 -20.80 -16.64 27.22
C GLU A 182 -22.26 -16.93 27.63
N GLY A 183 -23.16 -16.04 27.20
CA GLY A 183 -24.60 -16.15 27.53
C GLY A 183 -24.99 -15.69 28.92
N VAL A 184 -24.05 -15.36 29.81
CA VAL A 184 -24.31 -14.89 31.18
C VAL A 184 -23.98 -13.41 31.34
N THR A 185 -22.78 -13.00 30.92
CA THR A 185 -22.25 -11.64 31.14
C THR A 185 -21.96 -10.86 29.88
N GLY A 186 -22.24 -11.43 28.70
CA GLY A 186 -22.04 -10.78 27.43
C GLY A 186 -20.62 -10.92 26.86
N ILE A 187 -19.75 -11.74 27.46
CA ILE A 187 -18.52 -12.17 26.82
C ILE A 187 -18.81 -12.92 25.51
N LEU A 188 -18.03 -12.68 24.46
CA LEU A 188 -18.32 -13.23 23.14
C LEU A 188 -18.16 -14.75 23.07
N SER A 189 -17.22 -15.31 23.83
CA SER A 189 -16.95 -16.75 23.87
C SER A 189 -16.30 -17.16 25.18
N ASN A 190 -16.54 -18.42 25.60
CA ASN A 190 -15.85 -19.06 26.71
C ASN A 190 -14.42 -19.52 26.35
N ASN A 191 -14.06 -19.50 25.08
CA ASN A 191 -12.73 -19.83 24.59
C ASN A 191 -11.85 -18.57 24.58
N ILE A 192 -11.07 -18.38 25.64
CA ILE A 192 -10.18 -17.22 25.79
C ILE A 192 -8.78 -17.57 25.28
N SER A 193 -8.33 -16.85 24.28
CA SER A 193 -7.01 -17.07 23.65
C SER A 193 -5.91 -16.23 24.26
N CYS A 194 -6.19 -14.98 24.60
CA CYS A 194 -5.21 -14.05 25.15
C CYS A 194 -5.85 -13.01 26.08
N LEU A 195 -5.02 -12.43 26.95
CA LEU A 195 -5.39 -11.38 27.90
C LEU A 195 -4.34 -10.29 27.91
N ASP A 196 -4.80 -9.04 28.01
CA ASP A 196 -3.95 -7.89 28.30
C ASP A 196 -4.67 -6.96 29.29
N ILE A 197 -3.94 -6.18 30.06
CA ILE A 197 -4.51 -5.21 31.00
C ILE A 197 -3.91 -3.84 30.69
N ASP A 198 -4.79 -2.90 30.45
CA ASP A 198 -4.35 -1.55 30.13
C ASP A 198 -3.96 -0.75 31.40
N PRO A 199 -3.32 0.42 31.22
CA PRO A 199 -2.92 1.27 32.36
C PRO A 199 -4.09 1.75 33.22
N ALA A 200 -5.31 1.76 32.71
CA ALA A 200 -6.52 2.09 33.48
C ALA A 200 -7.00 0.92 34.35
N GLY A 201 -6.50 -0.30 34.10
CA GLY A 201 -6.88 -1.51 34.77
C GLY A 201 -7.99 -2.30 34.06
N ASP A 202 -8.41 -1.88 32.87
CA ASP A 202 -9.38 -2.61 32.07
C ASP A 202 -8.75 -3.89 31.49
N VAL A 203 -9.49 -4.97 31.59
CA VAL A 203 -9.03 -6.28 31.08
C VAL A 203 -9.54 -6.49 29.67
N TRP A 204 -8.62 -6.58 28.75
CA TRP A 204 -8.88 -6.88 27.35
C TRP A 204 -8.82 -8.39 27.16
N ILE A 205 -9.86 -8.93 26.56
CA ILE A 205 -10.12 -10.37 26.48
C ILE A 205 -10.22 -10.76 25.02
N GLY A 206 -9.22 -11.45 24.50
CA GLY A 206 -9.24 -12.02 23.16
C GLY A 206 -9.91 -13.40 23.17
N THR A 207 -10.80 -13.61 22.21
CA THR A 207 -11.55 -14.86 22.06
C THR A 207 -11.53 -15.36 20.62
N ASP A 208 -12.02 -16.56 20.37
CA ASP A 208 -12.25 -17.10 19.02
C ASP A 208 -13.37 -16.38 18.24
N LYS A 209 -14.10 -15.47 18.87
CA LYS A 209 -15.19 -14.68 18.27
C LYS A 209 -14.94 -13.17 18.29
N GLY A 210 -13.76 -12.71 18.70
CA GLY A 210 -13.40 -11.30 18.78
C GLY A 210 -12.89 -10.87 20.15
N VAL A 211 -12.93 -9.55 20.41
CA VAL A 211 -12.44 -8.92 21.64
C VAL A 211 -13.59 -8.46 22.52
N CYS A 212 -13.42 -8.61 23.81
CA CYS A 212 -14.24 -7.94 24.84
C CYS A 212 -13.34 -7.09 25.73
N VAL A 213 -13.90 -6.04 26.33
CA VAL A 213 -13.20 -5.23 27.34
C VAL A 213 -14.02 -5.27 28.62
N TYR A 214 -13.39 -5.69 29.70
CA TYR A 214 -13.99 -5.74 31.02
C TYR A 214 -13.43 -4.62 31.90
N ASP A 215 -14.30 -3.68 32.26
CA ASP A 215 -14.00 -2.67 33.28
C ASP A 215 -14.21 -3.26 34.66
N ASP A 216 -13.12 -3.56 35.31
CA ASP A 216 -13.11 -4.17 36.62
C ASP A 216 -13.63 -3.26 37.74
N ASN A 217 -13.61 -1.94 37.54
CA ASN A 217 -14.13 -0.99 38.52
C ASN A 217 -15.67 -0.92 38.51
N SER A 218 -16.25 -1.03 37.34
CA SER A 218 -17.71 -0.97 37.14
C SER A 218 -18.34 -2.36 37.02
N TYR A 219 -17.55 -3.42 36.87
CA TYR A 219 -17.99 -4.80 36.63
C TYR A 219 -18.80 -4.98 35.36
N TRP A 220 -18.53 -4.18 34.33
CA TRP A 220 -19.23 -4.22 33.04
C TRP A 220 -18.29 -4.45 31.86
N LEU A 221 -18.85 -5.09 30.83
CA LEU A 221 -18.21 -5.13 29.52
C LEU A 221 -18.42 -3.79 28.80
N ASP A 222 -17.32 -3.08 28.54
CA ASP A 222 -17.35 -1.84 27.77
C ASP A 222 -16.88 -2.09 26.32
N ASN A 223 -17.82 -2.48 25.48
CA ASN A 223 -17.55 -2.73 24.07
C ASN A 223 -17.48 -1.44 23.22
N SER A 224 -17.71 -0.25 23.80
CA SER A 224 -17.55 1.01 23.07
C SER A 224 -16.10 1.26 22.63
N LYS A 225 -15.14 0.69 23.35
CA LYS A 225 -13.70 0.79 23.06
C LYS A 225 -13.24 -0.08 21.89
N ILE A 226 -14.09 -0.98 21.40
CA ILE A 226 -13.77 -1.94 20.33
C ILE A 226 -14.63 -1.74 19.08
N THR A 227 -15.28 -0.59 18.96
CA THR A 227 -16.07 -0.26 17.76
C THR A 227 -15.18 -0.31 16.53
N GLY A 228 -15.59 -1.05 15.51
CA GLY A 228 -14.84 -1.22 14.26
C GLY A 228 -13.80 -2.35 14.27
N LEU A 229 -13.56 -3.03 15.41
CA LEU A 229 -12.74 -4.24 15.39
C LEU A 229 -13.46 -5.36 14.65
N PRO A 230 -12.76 -6.12 13.80
CA PRO A 230 -13.36 -7.22 13.07
C PRO A 230 -13.85 -8.33 14.01
N LYS A 231 -14.87 -9.04 13.55
CA LYS A 231 -15.31 -10.29 14.17
C LYS A 231 -14.39 -11.41 13.69
N GLY A 232 -13.76 -12.12 14.61
CA GLY A 232 -12.87 -13.22 14.28
C GLY A 232 -11.99 -13.60 15.45
N GLU A 233 -11.25 -14.68 15.28
CA GLU A 233 -10.33 -15.18 16.29
C GLU A 233 -9.20 -14.19 16.58
N ILE A 234 -9.03 -13.83 17.84
CA ILE A 234 -7.88 -13.09 18.34
C ILE A 234 -6.89 -14.09 18.91
N THR A 235 -5.70 -14.15 18.37
CA THR A 235 -4.67 -15.12 18.76
C THR A 235 -3.65 -14.57 19.74
N GLY A 236 -3.47 -13.25 19.76
CA GLY A 236 -2.56 -12.56 20.68
C GLY A 236 -2.86 -11.07 20.77
N MET A 237 -2.38 -10.46 21.84
CA MET A 237 -2.62 -9.06 22.13
C MET A 237 -1.52 -8.48 22.99
N VAL A 238 -1.11 -7.23 22.72
CA VAL A 238 -0.15 -6.48 23.52
C VAL A 238 -0.35 -4.98 23.35
N THR A 239 -0.08 -4.20 24.40
CA THR A 239 -0.11 -2.74 24.38
C THR A 239 1.29 -2.18 24.59
N ASP A 240 1.70 -1.19 23.78
CA ASP A 240 2.98 -0.51 23.97
C ASP A 240 2.88 0.68 24.94
N SER A 241 4.01 1.32 25.20
CA SER A 241 4.12 2.48 26.11
C SER A 241 3.42 3.74 25.58
N GLU A 242 3.11 3.81 24.30
CA GLU A 242 2.37 4.94 23.68
C GLU A 242 0.87 4.68 23.62
N GLY A 243 0.40 3.54 24.14
CA GLY A 243 -1.00 3.15 24.16
C GLY A 243 -1.49 2.57 22.82
N ARG A 244 -0.60 2.25 21.88
CA ARG A 244 -0.95 1.48 20.70
C ARG A 244 -1.22 0.04 21.14
N ARG A 245 -2.35 -0.48 20.70
CA ARG A 245 -2.75 -1.86 20.99
C ARG A 245 -2.70 -2.68 19.71
N TYR A 246 -2.00 -3.78 19.82
CA TYR A 246 -1.76 -4.71 18.72
C TYR A 246 -2.59 -5.97 18.94
N PHE A 247 -3.27 -6.43 17.89
CA PHE A 247 -4.03 -7.68 17.91
C PHE A 247 -3.54 -8.57 16.77
N THR A 248 -3.08 -9.76 17.08
CA THR A 248 -2.91 -10.81 16.09
C THR A 248 -4.18 -11.61 15.96
N THR A 249 -4.49 -12.02 14.74
CA THR A 249 -5.74 -12.68 14.40
C THR A 249 -5.50 -13.81 13.40
N SER A 250 -6.49 -14.66 13.18
CA SER A 250 -6.43 -15.70 12.14
C SER A 250 -6.29 -15.14 10.71
N CYS A 251 -6.38 -13.82 10.54
CA CYS A 251 -6.29 -13.17 9.23
C CYS A 251 -5.36 -11.94 9.23
N GLY A 252 -4.43 -11.78 10.14
CA GLY A 252 -3.45 -10.72 10.12
C GLY A 252 -3.28 -9.97 11.44
N LEU A 253 -2.60 -8.83 11.36
CA LEU A 253 -2.31 -7.92 12.46
C LEU A 253 -3.21 -6.68 12.37
N ILE A 254 -3.76 -6.27 13.50
CA ILE A 254 -4.50 -5.01 13.65
C ILE A 254 -3.81 -4.15 14.69
N ILE A 255 -3.68 -2.87 14.42
CA ILE A 255 -3.17 -1.88 15.38
C ILE A 255 -4.28 -0.86 15.66
N LEU A 256 -4.65 -0.73 16.93
CA LEU A 256 -5.56 0.30 17.41
C LEU A 256 -4.77 1.40 18.11
N HIS A 257 -4.87 2.62 17.61
CA HIS A 257 -4.24 3.80 18.20
C HIS A 257 -5.15 5.02 18.10
N ASN A 258 -5.45 5.66 19.22
CA ASN A 258 -6.31 6.85 19.29
C ASN A 258 -7.67 6.66 18.58
N GLY A 259 -8.27 5.47 18.72
CA GLY A 259 -9.54 5.13 18.09
C GLY A 259 -9.47 4.82 16.58
N LYS A 260 -8.29 4.90 15.97
CA LYS A 260 -8.05 4.56 14.55
C LYS A 260 -7.49 3.14 14.47
N LEU A 261 -8.04 2.35 13.54
CA LEU A 261 -7.60 1.00 13.24
C LEU A 261 -6.74 1.01 11.98
N SER A 262 -5.64 0.26 12.02
CA SER A 262 -4.80 -0.05 10.87
C SER A 262 -4.61 -1.55 10.74
N TYR A 263 -4.70 -2.07 9.51
CA TYR A 263 -4.67 -3.50 9.22
C TYR A 263 -3.42 -3.85 8.46
N TYR A 264 -2.70 -4.87 8.92
CA TYR A 264 -1.48 -5.37 8.31
C TYR A 264 -1.67 -6.86 8.04
N GLY A 265 -2.24 -7.15 6.90
CA GLY A 265 -2.48 -8.51 6.45
C GLY A 265 -1.73 -8.80 5.15
N TYR A 266 -2.08 -9.91 4.50
CA TYR A 266 -1.48 -10.39 3.25
C TYR A 266 0.07 -10.37 3.23
N LYS A 267 0.64 -10.96 2.19
CA LYS A 267 2.08 -11.25 2.12
C LYS A 267 3.00 -10.02 2.12
N ARG A 268 2.47 -8.82 1.89
CA ARG A 268 3.26 -7.59 2.10
C ARG A 268 3.77 -7.49 3.53
N TRP A 269 2.94 -7.87 4.51
CA TRP A 269 3.25 -7.68 5.93
C TRP A 269 3.54 -8.98 6.66
N LEU A 270 2.83 -10.05 6.32
CA LEU A 270 2.94 -11.34 6.99
C LEU A 270 3.13 -12.45 5.96
N PRO A 271 4.07 -13.37 6.17
CA PRO A 271 4.30 -14.48 5.25
C PRO A 271 3.13 -15.49 5.20
N ASP A 272 2.32 -15.49 6.26
CA ASP A 272 1.07 -16.24 6.39
C ASP A 272 0.06 -15.37 7.12
N MET A 273 -1.17 -15.33 6.65
CA MET A 273 -2.24 -14.49 7.22
C MET A 273 -2.62 -14.89 8.64
N HIS A 274 -2.48 -16.17 8.99
CA HIS A 274 -2.78 -16.63 10.34
C HIS A 274 -1.66 -16.23 11.30
N ALA A 275 -1.76 -15.02 11.85
CA ALA A 275 -0.86 -14.56 12.90
C ALA A 275 -1.18 -15.28 14.21
N THR A 276 -0.15 -15.78 14.91
CA THR A 276 -0.32 -16.63 16.11
C THR A 276 0.12 -15.96 17.40
N GLY A 277 0.87 -14.88 17.33
CA GLY A 277 1.34 -14.16 18.50
C GLY A 277 2.15 -12.92 18.17
N ILE A 278 2.34 -12.07 19.15
CA ILE A 278 3.09 -10.82 19.04
C ILE A 278 3.92 -10.53 20.27
N VAL A 279 5.08 -9.93 20.09
CA VAL A 279 5.94 -9.46 21.16
C VAL A 279 6.57 -8.13 20.80
N LEU A 280 6.65 -7.22 21.78
CA LEU A 280 7.27 -5.90 21.64
C LEU A 280 8.73 -5.96 22.11
N SER A 281 9.60 -5.26 21.38
CA SER A 281 10.99 -5.01 21.79
C SER A 281 11.07 -3.70 22.58
N PRO A 282 12.05 -3.58 23.49
CA PRO A 282 12.31 -2.33 24.21
C PRO A 282 12.66 -1.13 23.31
N ASP A 283 13.11 -1.36 22.07
CA ASP A 283 13.42 -0.31 21.10
C ASP A 283 12.22 0.16 20.27
N GLY A 284 11.00 -0.35 20.56
CA GLY A 284 9.79 -0.02 19.85
C GLY A 284 9.54 -0.85 18.59
N SER A 285 10.46 -1.76 18.23
CA SER A 285 10.20 -2.77 17.21
C SER A 285 9.28 -3.87 17.76
N PHE A 286 8.65 -4.64 16.87
CA PHE A 286 7.81 -5.75 17.29
C PHE A 286 7.93 -6.93 16.33
N CYS A 287 7.61 -8.10 16.83
CA CYS A 287 7.63 -9.33 16.05
C CYS A 287 6.26 -10.01 16.08
N VAL A 288 5.79 -10.41 14.92
CA VAL A 288 4.56 -11.20 14.74
C VAL A 288 4.95 -12.58 14.26
N SER A 289 4.44 -13.62 14.93
CA SER A 289 4.55 -15.00 14.50
C SER A 289 3.35 -15.40 13.64
N THR A 290 3.57 -16.35 12.75
CA THR A 290 2.52 -16.92 11.90
C THR A 290 2.47 -18.44 12.05
N ALA A 291 1.37 -19.05 11.63
CA ALA A 291 1.12 -20.48 11.83
C ALA A 291 2.08 -21.35 11.00
N SER A 292 2.50 -20.91 9.81
CA SER A 292 3.28 -21.73 8.88
C SER A 292 4.35 -20.97 8.08
N GLY A 293 4.43 -19.65 8.23
CA GLY A 293 5.31 -18.79 7.42
C GLY A 293 6.51 -18.21 8.20
N GLY A 294 6.79 -18.66 9.42
CA GLY A 294 7.84 -18.11 10.25
C GLY A 294 7.40 -16.81 10.96
N ILE A 295 8.24 -15.79 10.94
CA ILE A 295 8.00 -14.52 11.67
C ILE A 295 8.20 -13.30 10.77
N SER A 296 7.46 -12.23 11.09
CA SER A 296 7.73 -10.88 10.59
C SER A 296 8.23 -9.98 11.73
N VAL A 297 9.40 -9.38 11.55
CA VAL A 297 9.96 -8.37 12.46
C VAL A 297 9.73 -7.00 11.85
N PHE A 298 9.03 -6.16 12.57
CA PHE A 298 8.68 -4.80 12.18
C PHE A 298 9.55 -3.79 12.91
N LYS A 299 10.02 -2.80 12.16
CA LYS A 299 10.78 -1.67 12.70
C LYS A 299 10.25 -0.37 12.13
N THR A 300 10.27 0.67 12.95
CA THR A 300 9.97 2.02 12.52
C THR A 300 11.27 2.76 12.24
N GLU A 301 11.42 3.27 11.02
CA GLU A 301 12.52 4.13 10.61
C GLU A 301 11.98 5.55 10.43
N MET A 302 12.61 6.54 11.06
CA MET A 302 12.24 7.94 10.88
C MET A 302 12.90 8.49 9.63
N MET A 303 12.11 8.88 8.62
CA MET A 303 12.61 9.45 7.37
C MET A 303 11.77 10.63 6.90
N THR A 304 12.35 11.50 6.09
CA THR A 304 11.60 12.52 5.37
C THR A 304 10.93 11.93 4.13
N LEU A 305 9.91 12.61 3.60
CA LEU A 305 9.29 12.18 2.34
C LEU A 305 10.28 12.27 1.17
N GLU A 306 11.24 13.20 1.23
CA GLU A 306 12.32 13.31 0.25
C GLU A 306 13.27 12.11 0.27
N GLU A 307 13.72 11.69 1.47
CA GLU A 307 14.53 10.48 1.64
C GLU A 307 13.80 9.25 1.09
N LYS A 308 12.49 9.17 1.33
CA LYS A 308 11.63 8.10 0.82
C LYS A 308 11.53 8.14 -0.72
N ALA A 309 11.28 9.31 -1.30
CA ALA A 309 11.23 9.49 -2.76
C ALA A 309 12.54 9.04 -3.44
N LYS A 310 13.68 9.46 -2.90
CA LYS A 310 15.00 9.08 -3.43
C LYS A 310 15.28 7.58 -3.32
N ARG A 311 14.88 6.93 -2.22
CA ARG A 311 15.03 5.48 -2.06
C ARG A 311 14.17 4.71 -3.04
N LEU A 312 12.90 5.10 -3.20
CA LEU A 312 11.98 4.47 -4.14
C LEU A 312 12.44 4.65 -5.58
N ARG A 313 12.92 5.86 -5.95
CA ARG A 313 13.51 6.10 -7.26
C ARG A 313 14.74 5.22 -7.52
N ALA A 314 15.68 5.18 -6.58
CA ALA A 314 16.88 4.35 -6.72
C ALA A 314 16.53 2.86 -6.88
N PHE A 315 15.48 2.39 -6.21
CA PHE A 315 14.97 1.04 -6.37
C PHE A 315 14.38 0.81 -7.77
N SER A 316 13.54 1.73 -8.26
CA SER A 316 12.95 1.61 -9.59
C SER A 316 13.98 1.76 -10.72
N GLU A 317 14.98 2.62 -10.57
CA GLU A 317 16.10 2.72 -11.51
C GLU A 317 16.82 1.37 -11.71
N LYS A 318 16.89 0.60 -10.65
CA LYS A 318 17.53 -0.70 -10.67
C LYS A 318 16.66 -1.82 -11.26
N TYR A 319 15.36 -1.78 -11.03
CA TYR A 319 14.49 -2.93 -11.30
C TYR A 319 13.42 -2.69 -12.37
N ASN A 320 12.98 -1.44 -12.54
CA ASN A 320 11.85 -1.11 -13.43
C ASN A 320 12.27 -0.38 -14.71
N VAL A 321 13.49 0.18 -14.74
CA VAL A 321 13.98 0.89 -15.91
C VAL A 321 14.67 -0.07 -16.87
N ARG A 322 14.19 -0.13 -18.11
CA ARG A 322 14.83 -0.85 -19.20
C ARG A 322 16.10 -0.14 -19.63
N LYS A 323 17.03 -0.87 -20.26
CA LYS A 323 18.30 -0.33 -20.80
C LYS A 323 18.13 0.82 -21.80
N ASP A 324 17.01 0.85 -22.51
CA ASP A 324 16.64 1.88 -23.49
C ASP A 324 15.87 3.05 -22.86
N GLY A 325 15.56 3.02 -21.55
CA GLY A 325 15.00 4.14 -20.80
C GLY A 325 13.50 4.09 -20.58
N PHE A 326 12.80 3.06 -21.07
CA PHE A 326 11.40 2.83 -20.73
C PHE A 326 11.25 2.35 -19.29
N VAL A 327 10.14 2.74 -18.66
CA VAL A 327 9.87 2.46 -17.24
C VAL A 327 8.50 1.84 -17.12
N LEU A 328 8.47 0.57 -16.68
CA LEU A 328 7.26 -0.22 -16.53
C LEU A 328 7.35 -1.11 -15.28
N GLU A 329 6.30 -1.86 -15.04
CA GLU A 329 6.32 -2.93 -14.07
C GLU A 329 7.32 -4.02 -14.48
N ARG A 330 7.83 -4.71 -13.47
CA ARG A 330 8.70 -5.87 -13.66
C ARG A 330 7.97 -7.13 -13.27
N ALA A 331 7.88 -8.10 -14.17
CA ALA A 331 7.45 -9.47 -13.84
C ALA A 331 8.54 -10.15 -13.00
N LEU A 332 8.13 -10.78 -11.91
CA LEU A 332 8.99 -11.54 -11.01
C LEU A 332 8.94 -13.04 -11.36
N GLU A 333 10.04 -13.75 -11.16
CA GLU A 333 10.09 -15.22 -11.36
C GLU A 333 9.40 -15.95 -10.20
N HIS A 334 9.50 -15.39 -9.00
CA HIS A 334 8.94 -15.97 -7.79
C HIS A 334 8.17 -14.92 -7.00
N GLU A 335 7.05 -15.31 -6.43
CA GLU A 335 6.17 -14.48 -5.65
C GLU A 335 6.92 -13.68 -4.57
N GLY A 336 6.87 -12.36 -4.64
CA GLY A 336 7.47 -11.45 -3.66
C GLY A 336 9.00 -11.40 -3.64
N VAL A 337 9.67 -12.09 -4.55
CA VAL A 337 11.15 -12.14 -4.61
C VAL A 337 11.66 -11.23 -5.70
N VAL A 338 12.28 -10.12 -5.30
CA VAL A 338 12.90 -9.17 -6.23
C VAL A 338 14.36 -9.54 -6.43
N SER A 339 14.73 -9.93 -7.65
CA SER A 339 16.08 -10.34 -8.04
C SER A 339 16.58 -9.53 -9.23
N GLU A 340 17.88 -9.23 -9.30
CA GLU A 340 18.50 -8.60 -10.46
C GLU A 340 18.65 -9.57 -11.64
N ASN A 341 18.78 -10.84 -11.35
CA ASN A 341 19.12 -11.87 -12.32
C ASN A 341 17.88 -12.66 -12.80
N GLU A 342 16.72 -12.40 -12.25
CA GLU A 342 15.49 -13.14 -12.51
C GLU A 342 14.34 -12.16 -12.79
N GLY A 343 13.41 -12.57 -13.64
CA GLY A 343 12.32 -11.71 -14.10
C GLY A 343 12.76 -10.70 -15.16
N TYR A 344 11.82 -9.91 -15.65
CA TYR A 344 12.03 -8.94 -16.72
C TYR A 344 11.08 -7.73 -16.59
N VAL A 345 11.50 -6.58 -17.13
CA VAL A 345 10.62 -5.42 -17.24
C VAL A 345 9.62 -5.66 -18.38
N CYS A 346 8.35 -5.54 -18.07
CA CYS A 346 7.27 -5.81 -19.02
C CYS A 346 7.27 -4.81 -20.18
N THR A 347 6.54 -5.17 -21.23
CA THR A 347 6.10 -4.27 -22.28
C THR A 347 4.58 -4.21 -22.21
N GLY A 348 4.04 -3.03 -22.01
CA GLY A 348 2.62 -2.82 -21.84
C GLY A 348 1.92 -2.37 -23.13
N ASP A 349 0.68 -1.95 -22.97
CA ASP A 349 -0.10 -1.35 -24.07
C ASP A 349 0.20 0.14 -24.23
N ASN A 350 0.79 0.80 -23.23
CA ASN A 350 1.03 2.24 -23.19
C ASN A 350 2.39 2.54 -22.55
N ASP A 351 3.49 2.03 -23.12
CA ASP A 351 4.85 2.23 -22.59
C ASP A 351 5.20 3.72 -22.47
N GLY A 352 4.72 4.55 -23.41
CA GLY A 352 4.94 5.99 -23.40
C GLY A 352 4.13 6.70 -22.31
N LEU A 353 2.93 6.27 -21.96
CA LEU A 353 2.19 6.84 -20.83
C LEU A 353 2.97 6.65 -19.53
N TRP A 354 3.32 5.43 -19.22
CA TRP A 354 3.99 5.10 -17.95
C TRP A 354 5.39 5.72 -17.85
N THR A 355 6.15 5.66 -18.94
CA THR A 355 7.45 6.32 -19.03
C THR A 355 7.31 7.84 -18.97
N GLY A 356 6.28 8.40 -19.59
CA GLY A 356 5.98 9.83 -19.56
C GLY A 356 5.68 10.36 -18.15
N LEU A 357 4.96 9.60 -17.34
CA LEU A 357 4.71 9.91 -15.94
C LEU A 357 5.98 9.89 -15.10
N TYR A 358 6.81 8.87 -15.28
CA TYR A 358 8.13 8.79 -14.62
C TYR A 358 9.03 9.96 -15.02
N LEU A 359 9.08 10.27 -16.31
CA LEU A 359 9.83 11.42 -16.81
C LEU A 359 9.32 12.75 -16.23
N GLY A 360 7.99 12.91 -16.11
CA GLY A 360 7.39 14.06 -15.43
C GLY A 360 7.86 14.19 -13.97
N ALA A 361 7.88 13.08 -13.24
CA ALA A 361 8.39 13.05 -11.87
C ALA A 361 9.86 13.49 -11.79
N LEU A 362 10.72 12.96 -12.68
CA LEU A 362 12.12 13.36 -12.78
C LEU A 362 12.31 14.83 -13.14
N CYS A 363 11.44 15.38 -13.99
CA CYS A 363 11.49 16.81 -14.34
C CYS A 363 11.22 17.70 -13.12
N PHE A 364 10.24 17.36 -12.30
CA PHE A 364 9.95 18.08 -11.06
C PHE A 364 11.06 17.88 -10.02
N GLU A 365 11.58 16.67 -9.87
CA GLU A 365 12.73 16.39 -9.00
C GLU A 365 13.93 17.25 -9.40
N TYR A 366 14.29 17.26 -10.69
CA TYR A 366 15.39 18.09 -11.19
C TYR A 366 15.14 19.59 -11.00
N ALA A 367 13.91 20.04 -11.22
CA ALA A 367 13.56 21.44 -10.98
C ALA A 367 13.78 21.86 -9.52
N CYS A 368 13.52 20.97 -8.57
CA CYS A 368 13.72 21.19 -7.14
C CYS A 368 15.18 21.04 -6.68
N THR A 369 15.90 20.02 -7.20
CA THR A 369 17.20 19.60 -6.66
C THR A 369 18.40 20.04 -7.50
N LYS A 370 18.20 20.19 -8.80
CA LYS A 370 19.27 20.39 -9.80
C LYS A 370 20.32 19.26 -9.83
N ASP A 371 19.94 18.08 -9.39
CA ASP A 371 20.80 16.90 -9.35
C ASP A 371 21.14 16.42 -10.78
N PRO A 372 22.43 16.33 -11.15
CA PRO A 372 22.83 15.90 -12.48
C PRO A 372 22.50 14.43 -12.79
N GLU A 373 22.39 13.56 -11.78
CA GLU A 373 21.99 12.16 -11.97
C GLU A 373 20.52 12.07 -12.37
N VAL A 374 19.67 12.89 -11.74
CA VAL A 374 18.25 13.02 -12.09
C VAL A 374 18.09 13.54 -13.53
N ARG A 375 18.90 14.56 -13.93
CA ARG A 375 18.90 15.07 -15.30
C ARG A 375 19.29 13.99 -16.31
N ALA A 376 20.30 13.18 -15.99
CA ALA A 376 20.74 12.10 -16.88
C ALA A 376 19.66 11.00 -17.03
N ALA A 377 18.98 10.64 -15.94
CA ALA A 377 17.86 9.72 -15.97
C ALA A 377 16.68 10.28 -16.81
N ALA A 378 16.34 11.56 -16.61
CA ALA A 378 15.31 12.23 -17.39
C ALA A 378 15.65 12.27 -18.90
N HIS A 379 16.89 12.57 -19.24
CA HIS A 379 17.34 12.57 -20.64
C HIS A 379 17.23 11.19 -21.29
N ARG A 380 17.62 10.13 -20.59
CA ARG A 380 17.48 8.75 -21.07
C ARG A 380 16.01 8.40 -21.37
N SER A 381 15.10 8.71 -20.46
CA SER A 381 13.66 8.45 -20.66
C SER A 381 13.06 9.34 -21.75
N LEU A 382 13.54 10.59 -21.93
CA LEU A 382 13.14 11.42 -23.07
C LEU A 382 13.49 10.77 -24.41
N LEU A 383 14.70 10.20 -24.53
CA LEU A 383 15.11 9.52 -25.77
C LEU A 383 14.26 8.27 -26.05
N ALA A 384 13.86 7.54 -25.01
CA ALA A 384 12.90 6.44 -25.13
C ALA A 384 11.54 6.91 -25.67
N MET A 385 11.00 8.00 -25.14
CA MET A 385 9.77 8.59 -25.62
C MET A 385 9.84 9.03 -27.08
N ILE A 386 10.94 9.67 -27.48
CA ILE A 386 11.16 10.10 -28.86
C ILE A 386 11.25 8.89 -29.79
N LYS A 387 11.86 7.80 -29.36
CA LYS A 387 11.99 6.57 -30.16
C LYS A 387 10.63 6.00 -30.55
N LEU A 388 9.60 6.08 -29.72
CA LEU A 388 8.24 5.64 -30.06
C LEU A 388 7.66 6.36 -31.30
N THR A 389 8.00 7.64 -31.49
CA THR A 389 7.57 8.38 -32.69
C THR A 389 8.49 8.14 -33.89
N GLU A 390 9.80 7.93 -33.67
CA GLU A 390 10.77 7.76 -34.76
C GLU A 390 10.79 6.36 -35.36
N ILE A 391 10.30 5.34 -34.64
CA ILE A 391 10.36 3.93 -35.06
C ILE A 391 9.31 3.58 -36.09
N THR A 392 8.20 4.32 -36.13
CA THR A 392 7.14 4.11 -37.08
C THR A 392 7.52 4.60 -38.47
N ALA A 393 6.97 4.02 -39.52
CA ALA A 393 7.20 4.48 -40.89
C ALA A 393 6.36 5.72 -41.27
N ILE A 394 5.49 6.19 -40.36
CA ILE A 394 4.56 7.31 -40.59
C ILE A 394 5.03 8.53 -39.81
N GLU A 395 5.26 9.62 -40.54
CA GLU A 395 5.69 10.88 -39.91
C GLU A 395 4.64 11.38 -38.90
N GLY A 396 5.04 11.49 -37.63
CA GLY A 396 4.22 11.98 -36.53
C GLY A 396 3.25 10.96 -35.91
N PHE A 397 3.19 9.74 -36.44
CA PHE A 397 2.51 8.64 -35.75
C PHE A 397 3.42 8.06 -34.68
N THR A 398 2.87 7.76 -33.53
CA THR A 398 3.61 7.26 -32.36
C THR A 398 3.22 5.84 -32.07
N ALA A 399 4.17 4.94 -31.90
CA ALA A 399 3.93 3.58 -31.43
C ALA A 399 3.43 3.57 -29.98
N ARG A 400 2.61 2.60 -29.61
CA ARG A 400 2.17 2.38 -28.23
C ARG A 400 3.31 1.83 -27.37
N SER A 401 4.06 0.87 -27.91
CA SER A 401 5.10 0.15 -27.19
C SER A 401 6.16 -0.35 -28.16
N ILE A 402 7.34 -0.65 -27.61
CA ILE A 402 8.45 -1.28 -28.33
C ILE A 402 8.94 -2.48 -27.53
N ARG A 403 9.20 -3.60 -28.20
CA ARG A 403 9.87 -4.77 -27.62
C ARG A 403 10.96 -5.30 -28.53
N TYR A 404 12.08 -5.73 -27.94
CA TYR A 404 13.15 -6.36 -28.69
C TYR A 404 12.94 -7.87 -28.77
N ILE A 405 13.29 -8.48 -29.90
CA ILE A 405 13.04 -9.91 -30.16
C ILE A 405 13.83 -10.79 -29.22
N ASP A 406 14.98 -10.34 -28.74
CA ASP A 406 15.88 -11.05 -27.82
C ASP A 406 15.60 -10.78 -26.34
N GLU A 407 14.55 -9.97 -26.01
CA GLU A 407 14.21 -9.67 -24.62
C GLU A 407 13.39 -10.80 -23.98
N ALA A 408 13.61 -10.99 -22.67
CA ALA A 408 12.77 -11.84 -21.86
C ALA A 408 11.31 -11.35 -21.89
N GLY A 409 10.36 -12.26 -22.02
CA GLY A 409 8.94 -11.91 -22.19
C GLY A 409 8.51 -11.66 -23.65
N TYR A 410 9.44 -11.66 -24.62
CA TYR A 410 9.07 -11.60 -26.03
C TYR A 410 8.11 -12.74 -26.39
N GLY A 411 7.07 -12.39 -27.19
CA GLY A 411 6.04 -13.35 -27.62
C GLY A 411 4.90 -13.55 -26.62
N THR A 412 4.95 -12.97 -25.44
CA THR A 412 3.77 -12.87 -24.58
C THR A 412 2.79 -11.83 -25.16
N GLY A 413 1.51 -12.17 -25.26
CA GLY A 413 0.49 -11.24 -25.78
C GLY A 413 0.60 -11.00 -27.30
N VAL A 414 0.44 -12.05 -28.10
CA VAL A 414 0.40 -11.92 -29.57
C VAL A 414 -0.82 -11.10 -29.98
N ARG A 415 -0.59 -9.94 -30.62
CA ARG A 415 -1.60 -9.07 -31.20
C ARG A 415 -1.31 -8.83 -32.69
N HIS A 416 -2.33 -8.51 -33.46
CA HIS A 416 -2.19 -8.28 -34.90
C HIS A 416 -1.49 -6.94 -35.22
N GLU A 417 -1.44 -6.04 -34.26
CA GLU A 417 -0.94 -4.66 -34.40
C GLU A 417 0.58 -4.54 -34.19
N TRP A 418 1.30 -5.65 -33.94
CA TRP A 418 2.75 -5.65 -33.85
C TRP A 418 3.41 -5.59 -35.23
N HIS A 419 4.27 -4.59 -35.42
CA HIS A 419 5.01 -4.35 -36.66
C HIS A 419 6.50 -4.63 -36.46
N HIS A 420 7.05 -5.53 -37.25
CA HIS A 420 8.47 -5.86 -37.19
C HIS A 420 9.32 -4.80 -37.90
N THR A 421 10.44 -4.40 -37.28
CA THR A 421 11.40 -3.44 -37.83
C THR A 421 12.79 -3.63 -37.19
N ALA A 422 13.76 -2.80 -37.61
CA ALA A 422 15.05 -2.70 -36.93
C ALA A 422 15.32 -1.23 -36.56
N ASP A 423 15.96 -1.02 -35.43
CA ASP A 423 16.40 0.32 -35.05
C ASP A 423 17.65 0.75 -35.85
N LYS A 424 18.08 2.00 -35.66
CA LYS A 424 19.25 2.56 -36.38
C LYS A 424 20.58 1.87 -36.06
N ASP A 425 20.62 1.09 -34.98
CA ASP A 425 21.78 0.28 -34.58
C ASP A 425 21.70 -1.17 -35.10
N GLY A 426 20.63 -1.51 -35.81
CA GLY A 426 20.40 -2.80 -36.42
C GLY A 426 19.82 -3.85 -35.46
N ASN A 427 19.33 -3.45 -34.27
CA ASN A 427 18.63 -4.35 -33.35
C ASN A 427 17.23 -4.62 -33.89
N GLU A 428 16.87 -5.89 -34.01
CA GLU A 428 15.53 -6.30 -34.42
C GLU A 428 14.53 -6.10 -33.29
N LEU A 429 13.41 -5.48 -33.58
CA LEU A 429 12.37 -5.17 -32.63
C LEU A 429 10.99 -5.16 -33.31
N GLU A 430 9.97 -5.12 -32.48
CA GLU A 430 8.60 -4.89 -32.90
C GLU A 430 8.06 -3.64 -32.16
N TRP A 431 7.21 -2.89 -32.85
CA TRP A 431 6.45 -1.81 -32.26
C TRP A 431 4.95 -2.06 -32.40
N LEU A 432 4.19 -1.64 -31.40
CA LEU A 432 2.73 -1.82 -31.34
C LEU A 432 2.04 -0.61 -31.94
N GLY A 433 1.16 -0.85 -32.91
CA GLY A 433 0.23 0.13 -33.50
C GLY A 433 -1.05 0.31 -32.67
N GLU A 434 -2.13 0.79 -33.32
CA GLU A 434 -3.41 1.07 -32.65
C GLU A 434 -3.25 2.02 -31.45
N THR A 435 -2.46 3.05 -31.60
CA THR A 435 -2.11 3.99 -30.55
C THR A 435 -3.33 4.68 -29.95
N SER A 436 -3.40 4.69 -28.62
CA SER A 436 -4.51 5.25 -27.86
C SER A 436 -4.31 6.71 -27.50
N SER A 437 -5.38 7.35 -27.04
CA SER A 437 -5.34 8.70 -26.47
C SER A 437 -4.45 8.78 -25.22
N ASP A 438 -4.42 7.72 -24.42
CA ASP A 438 -3.64 7.58 -23.17
C ASP A 438 -2.15 7.72 -23.45
N GLU A 439 -1.68 7.02 -24.49
CA GLU A 439 -0.31 7.10 -24.94
C GLU A 439 0.10 8.56 -25.24
N MET A 440 -0.79 9.29 -25.94
CA MET A 440 -0.54 10.69 -26.29
C MET A 440 -0.56 11.61 -25.09
N VAL A 441 -1.37 11.31 -24.04
CA VAL A 441 -1.31 12.01 -22.75
C VAL A 441 0.10 11.93 -22.16
N GLY A 442 0.69 10.74 -22.11
CA GLY A 442 2.05 10.54 -21.64
C GLY A 442 3.07 11.36 -22.40
N HIS A 443 2.99 11.36 -23.74
CA HIS A 443 3.90 12.11 -24.61
C HIS A 443 3.83 13.62 -24.36
N PHE A 444 2.64 14.21 -24.38
CA PHE A 444 2.50 15.65 -24.17
C PHE A 444 2.84 16.06 -22.74
N TYR A 445 2.54 15.22 -21.75
CA TYR A 445 2.94 15.47 -20.38
C TYR A 445 4.46 15.46 -20.21
N ALA A 446 5.12 14.46 -20.76
CA ALA A 446 6.58 14.32 -20.73
C ALA A 446 7.30 15.48 -21.45
N TYR A 447 6.94 15.71 -22.71
CA TYR A 447 7.60 16.74 -23.52
C TYR A 447 7.42 18.14 -22.95
N SER A 448 6.24 18.48 -22.45
CA SER A 448 5.96 19.78 -21.85
C SER A 448 6.79 20.01 -20.59
N ASN A 449 6.81 19.04 -19.69
CA ASN A 449 7.57 19.17 -18.44
C ASN A 449 9.08 19.18 -18.68
N TYR A 450 9.58 18.34 -19.60
CA TYR A 450 11.00 18.32 -19.92
C TYR A 450 11.44 19.62 -20.60
N PHE A 451 10.67 20.11 -21.57
CA PHE A 451 10.94 21.37 -22.28
C PHE A 451 11.07 22.55 -21.33
N ASP A 452 10.15 22.66 -20.37
CA ASP A 452 10.09 23.79 -19.44
C ASP A 452 11.14 23.71 -18.31
N LEU A 453 11.46 22.51 -17.83
CA LEU A 453 12.15 22.34 -16.55
C LEU A 453 13.59 21.81 -16.68
N VAL A 454 13.91 21.11 -17.77
CA VAL A 454 15.17 20.36 -17.91
C VAL A 454 15.95 20.71 -19.16
N ALA A 455 15.26 20.92 -20.30
CA ALA A 455 15.85 20.96 -21.61
C ALA A 455 16.83 22.13 -21.82
N ASP A 456 17.98 21.84 -22.44
CA ASP A 456 18.83 22.84 -23.05
C ASP A 456 18.31 23.25 -24.44
N ASP A 457 19.01 24.17 -25.12
CA ASP A 457 18.55 24.72 -26.39
C ASP A 457 18.50 23.69 -27.53
N GLU A 458 19.37 22.67 -27.53
CA GLU A 458 19.36 21.61 -28.54
C GLU A 458 18.25 20.60 -28.26
N GLU A 459 18.03 20.23 -27.00
CA GLU A 459 16.93 19.38 -26.59
C GLU A 459 15.57 20.04 -26.85
N LYS A 460 15.46 21.36 -26.66
CA LYS A 460 14.25 22.13 -27.02
C LYS A 460 13.94 22.06 -28.51
N LYS A 461 14.94 22.16 -29.38
CA LYS A 461 14.75 22.03 -30.82
C LYS A 461 14.31 20.62 -31.21
N LEU A 462 14.88 19.61 -30.56
CA LEU A 462 14.54 18.22 -30.78
C LEU A 462 13.08 17.96 -30.40
N ILE A 463 12.67 18.36 -29.19
CA ILE A 463 11.29 18.23 -28.71
C ILE A 463 10.30 18.98 -29.60
N ALA A 464 10.66 20.23 -30.00
CA ALA A 464 9.80 21.02 -30.89
C ALA A 464 9.60 20.33 -32.25
N SER A 465 10.64 19.68 -32.78
CA SER A 465 10.52 18.90 -34.03
C SER A 465 9.58 17.71 -33.91
N VAL A 466 9.68 16.96 -32.79
CA VAL A 466 8.83 15.77 -32.54
C VAL A 466 7.37 16.19 -32.32
N VAL A 467 7.15 17.16 -31.43
CA VAL A 467 5.80 17.69 -31.12
C VAL A 467 5.13 18.23 -32.38
N LYS A 468 5.89 18.93 -33.24
CA LYS A 468 5.37 19.42 -34.51
C LYS A 468 4.88 18.28 -35.40
N LYS A 469 5.69 17.26 -35.60
CA LYS A 469 5.29 16.09 -36.41
C LYS A 469 4.01 15.43 -35.91
N ILE A 470 3.92 15.21 -34.62
CA ILE A 470 2.75 14.61 -33.98
C ILE A 470 1.49 15.46 -34.21
N LEU A 471 1.56 16.75 -33.92
CA LEU A 471 0.40 17.63 -34.08
C LEU A 471 0.02 17.86 -35.54
N ASP A 472 0.99 17.94 -36.44
CA ASP A 472 0.70 18.01 -37.87
C ASP A 472 -0.04 16.75 -38.35
N HIS A 473 0.41 15.56 -37.91
CA HIS A 473 -0.28 14.31 -38.22
C HIS A 473 -1.74 14.32 -37.70
N ILE A 474 -1.96 14.73 -36.44
CA ILE A 474 -3.30 14.80 -35.84
C ILE A 474 -4.20 15.77 -36.61
N LEU A 475 -3.70 16.97 -36.92
CA LEU A 475 -4.51 17.98 -37.61
C LEU A 475 -4.78 17.65 -39.06
N ASP A 476 -3.80 17.08 -39.78
CA ASP A 476 -3.95 16.66 -41.19
C ASP A 476 -4.94 15.51 -41.33
N ASN A 477 -5.09 14.69 -40.28
CA ASN A 477 -6.05 13.58 -40.20
C ASN A 477 -7.34 13.93 -39.43
N LYS A 478 -7.74 15.22 -39.40
CA LYS A 478 -9.01 15.67 -38.80
C LYS A 478 -9.13 15.33 -37.30
N PHE A 479 -8.08 15.65 -36.55
CA PHE A 479 -7.98 15.40 -35.12
C PHE A 479 -8.03 13.91 -34.73
N ARG A 480 -7.36 13.06 -35.52
CA ARG A 480 -7.24 11.60 -35.25
C ARG A 480 -5.81 11.13 -35.53
N LEU A 481 -5.42 10.02 -34.90
CA LEU A 481 -4.24 9.28 -35.32
C LEU A 481 -4.65 8.28 -36.41
N VAL A 482 -3.83 8.16 -37.45
CA VAL A 482 -4.04 7.22 -38.56
C VAL A 482 -2.83 6.31 -38.65
N ASP A 483 -3.09 5.00 -38.57
CA ASP A 483 -2.06 3.96 -38.57
C ASP A 483 -1.63 3.54 -39.99
N THR A 484 -0.76 2.54 -40.08
CA THR A 484 -0.15 2.02 -41.32
C THR A 484 -1.13 1.52 -42.35
N ASP A 485 -2.33 1.11 -41.95
CA ASP A 485 -3.40 0.66 -42.80
C ASP A 485 -4.22 1.83 -43.41
N GLY A 486 -3.92 3.05 -43.05
CA GLY A 486 -4.65 4.26 -43.45
C GLY A 486 -5.97 4.47 -42.73
N VAL A 487 -6.26 3.70 -41.66
CA VAL A 487 -7.44 3.82 -40.83
C VAL A 487 -7.13 4.55 -39.51
N PRO A 488 -8.05 5.41 -39.03
CA PRO A 488 -7.91 5.97 -37.71
C PRO A 488 -7.88 4.90 -36.62
N THR A 489 -7.00 5.07 -35.64
CA THR A 489 -6.94 4.17 -34.47
C THR A 489 -8.23 4.23 -33.66
N THR A 490 -8.51 3.18 -32.91
CA THR A 490 -9.79 3.03 -32.20
C THR A 490 -9.99 4.11 -31.14
N TRP A 491 -8.95 4.42 -30.34
CA TRP A 491 -9.10 5.24 -29.13
C TRP A 491 -8.59 6.69 -29.27
N ALA A 492 -7.61 6.95 -30.14
CA ALA A 492 -7.03 8.30 -30.31
C ALA A 492 -7.90 9.16 -31.25
N ASN A 493 -9.04 9.57 -30.77
CA ASN A 493 -10.04 10.33 -31.50
C ASN A 493 -10.39 11.64 -30.79
N TRP A 494 -10.06 12.74 -31.42
CA TRP A 494 -10.40 14.09 -30.94
C TRP A 494 -11.24 14.87 -31.97
N ASP A 495 -11.81 14.18 -32.94
CA ASP A 495 -12.65 14.79 -33.99
C ASP A 495 -13.85 15.50 -33.37
N PRO A 496 -13.97 16.85 -33.55
CA PRO A 496 -14.97 17.61 -32.85
C PRO A 496 -16.42 17.26 -33.28
N ASP A 497 -16.61 16.74 -34.49
CA ASP A 497 -17.94 16.35 -34.95
C ASP A 497 -18.34 15.01 -34.31
N LEU A 498 -17.41 14.10 -34.09
CA LEU A 498 -17.67 12.86 -33.39
C LEU A 498 -17.87 13.10 -31.89
N LEU A 499 -16.98 13.78 -31.23
CA LEU A 499 -17.07 14.04 -29.78
C LEU A 499 -18.34 14.81 -29.40
N ASN A 500 -18.78 15.75 -30.24
CA ASN A 500 -19.94 16.56 -29.92
C ASN A 500 -21.27 15.94 -30.34
N ASN A 501 -21.32 15.08 -31.37
CA ASN A 501 -22.55 14.68 -32.02
C ASN A 501 -22.77 13.17 -32.10
N ASP A 502 -21.74 12.33 -31.97
CA ASP A 502 -21.89 10.88 -31.99
C ASP A 502 -22.07 10.33 -30.57
N HIS A 503 -23.21 9.67 -30.32
CA HIS A 503 -23.53 9.09 -29.02
C HIS A 503 -22.52 8.03 -28.53
N LYS A 504 -21.77 7.42 -29.43
CA LYS A 504 -20.71 6.46 -29.08
C LYS A 504 -19.53 7.11 -28.37
N TRP A 505 -19.37 8.42 -28.55
CA TRP A 505 -18.26 9.18 -27.98
C TRP A 505 -18.66 10.07 -26.80
N ILE A 506 -19.93 10.00 -26.37
CA ILE A 506 -20.43 10.90 -25.33
C ILE A 506 -19.70 10.74 -24.00
N TYR A 507 -19.28 9.53 -23.68
CA TYR A 507 -18.57 9.23 -22.44
C TYR A 507 -17.11 9.69 -22.45
N GLU A 508 -16.48 9.80 -23.63
CA GLU A 508 -15.11 10.32 -23.80
C GLU A 508 -15.05 11.82 -24.06
N LYS A 509 -16.21 12.45 -24.22
CA LYS A 509 -16.32 13.83 -24.70
C LYS A 509 -15.52 14.82 -23.88
N GLY A 510 -15.59 14.76 -22.55
CA GLY A 510 -14.88 15.65 -21.65
C GLY A 510 -13.39 15.44 -21.69
N THR A 511 -12.95 14.23 -21.42
CA THR A 511 -11.53 13.81 -21.35
C THR A 511 -10.81 14.08 -22.67
N ASN A 512 -11.37 13.62 -23.80
CA ASN A 512 -10.72 13.82 -25.10
C ASN A 512 -10.73 15.30 -25.53
N SER A 513 -11.76 16.07 -25.15
CA SER A 513 -11.71 17.54 -25.38
C SER A 513 -10.61 18.21 -24.57
N LEU A 514 -10.40 17.80 -23.32
CA LEU A 514 -9.30 18.31 -22.49
C LEU A 514 -7.95 17.95 -23.07
N GLN A 515 -7.76 16.71 -23.51
CA GLN A 515 -6.53 16.22 -24.10
C GLN A 515 -6.11 17.09 -25.31
N ILE A 516 -6.96 17.21 -26.32
CA ILE A 516 -6.61 17.95 -27.54
C ILE A 516 -6.39 19.45 -27.27
N LEU A 517 -7.19 20.07 -26.40
CA LEU A 517 -6.96 21.47 -26.03
C LEU A 517 -5.59 21.64 -25.36
N THR A 518 -5.19 20.70 -24.55
CA THR A 518 -3.88 20.70 -23.89
C THR A 518 -2.77 20.49 -24.91
N PHE A 519 -2.90 19.50 -25.80
CA PHE A 519 -1.90 19.20 -26.83
C PHE A 519 -1.64 20.42 -27.72
N LEU A 520 -2.70 21.11 -28.16
CA LEU A 520 -2.57 22.30 -28.99
C LEU A 520 -1.91 23.48 -28.27
N LYS A 521 -2.26 23.72 -27.00
CA LYS A 521 -1.63 24.80 -26.23
C LYS A 521 -0.19 24.49 -25.89
N ALA A 522 0.13 23.25 -25.53
CA ALA A 522 1.51 22.80 -25.34
C ALA A 522 2.31 22.89 -26.65
N GLY A 523 1.72 22.44 -27.76
CA GLY A 523 2.35 22.53 -29.07
C GLY A 523 2.64 23.96 -29.50
N TYR A 524 1.72 24.89 -29.31
CA TYR A 524 1.97 26.32 -29.58
C TYR A 524 3.08 26.87 -28.68
N HIS A 525 3.09 26.54 -27.39
CA HIS A 525 4.14 26.95 -26.46
C HIS A 525 5.53 26.43 -26.87
N ILE A 526 5.60 25.15 -27.23
CA ILE A 526 6.86 24.47 -27.58
C ILE A 526 7.41 24.92 -28.96
N THR A 527 6.54 25.06 -29.96
CA THR A 527 6.94 25.25 -31.33
C THR A 527 6.83 26.71 -31.84
N GLY A 528 5.94 27.50 -31.25
CA GLY A 528 5.53 28.80 -31.73
C GLY A 528 4.67 28.79 -33.02
N ASP A 529 4.26 27.61 -33.48
CA ASP A 529 3.46 27.47 -34.70
C ASP A 529 1.99 27.89 -34.47
N LYS A 530 1.58 28.96 -35.11
CA LYS A 530 0.24 29.54 -34.99
C LYS A 530 -0.89 28.58 -35.41
N ARG A 531 -0.61 27.58 -36.24
CA ARG A 531 -1.59 26.59 -36.64
C ARG A 531 -2.26 25.92 -35.42
N TYR A 532 -1.50 25.68 -34.37
CA TYR A 532 -1.98 25.04 -33.16
C TYR A 532 -2.86 25.99 -32.32
N GLU A 533 -2.49 27.25 -32.23
CA GLU A 533 -3.31 28.26 -31.56
C GLU A 533 -4.61 28.51 -32.33
N ASP A 534 -4.54 28.61 -33.66
CA ASP A 534 -5.74 28.77 -34.50
C ASP A 534 -6.70 27.55 -34.38
N ALA A 535 -6.15 26.33 -34.29
CA ALA A 535 -6.93 25.13 -34.04
C ALA A 535 -7.54 25.09 -32.63
N PHE A 536 -6.79 25.52 -31.61
CA PHE A 536 -7.32 25.69 -30.26
C PHE A 536 -8.49 26.67 -30.21
N GLU A 537 -8.34 27.85 -30.83
CA GLU A 537 -9.39 28.85 -30.91
C GLU A 537 -10.64 28.33 -31.62
N TYR A 538 -10.47 27.58 -32.73
CA TYR A 538 -11.57 26.94 -33.44
C TYR A 538 -12.34 25.96 -32.52
N LEU A 539 -11.65 25.10 -31.77
CA LEU A 539 -12.29 24.16 -30.85
C LEU A 539 -13.03 24.90 -29.71
N ILE A 540 -12.47 25.99 -29.21
CA ILE A 540 -13.11 26.80 -28.16
C ILE A 540 -14.33 27.56 -28.70
N LYS A 541 -14.19 28.30 -29.82
CA LYS A 541 -15.20 29.26 -30.30
C LYS A 541 -16.31 28.61 -31.11
N ASP A 542 -15.95 27.67 -31.99
CA ASP A 542 -16.87 27.08 -32.96
C ASP A 542 -17.39 25.71 -32.51
N LYS A 543 -16.60 24.96 -31.74
CA LYS A 543 -16.93 23.61 -31.27
C LYS A 543 -17.26 23.53 -29.78
N HIS A 544 -17.06 24.61 -29.04
CA HIS A 544 -17.45 24.77 -27.61
C HIS A 544 -16.76 23.77 -26.68
N PHE A 545 -15.56 23.31 -26.97
CA PHE A 545 -14.84 22.28 -26.19
C PHE A 545 -14.59 22.67 -24.73
N ALA A 546 -14.50 23.97 -24.40
CA ALA A 546 -14.42 24.40 -23.01
C ALA A 546 -15.63 23.96 -22.17
N MET A 547 -16.81 23.83 -22.81
CA MET A 547 -18.01 23.37 -22.11
C MET A 547 -18.03 21.87 -21.90
N ASN A 548 -17.29 21.10 -22.72
CA ASN A 548 -17.18 19.67 -22.56
C ASN A 548 -16.44 19.29 -21.26
N LEU A 549 -15.53 20.16 -20.79
CA LEU A 549 -14.77 19.96 -19.55
C LEU A 549 -15.60 20.11 -18.28
N MET A 550 -16.90 20.50 -18.39
CA MET A 550 -17.83 20.44 -17.26
C MET A 550 -18.31 19.01 -16.97
N GLN A 551 -18.06 18.09 -17.87
CA GLN A 551 -18.42 16.68 -17.76
C GLN A 551 -17.26 15.86 -18.30
N TYR A 552 -16.44 15.28 -17.42
CA TYR A 552 -15.35 14.42 -17.81
C TYR A 552 -15.90 13.09 -18.37
N LYS A 553 -15.43 11.96 -17.96
CA LYS A 553 -15.94 10.67 -18.43
C LYS A 553 -17.30 10.34 -17.80
N ILE A 554 -18.38 10.35 -18.56
CA ILE A 554 -19.72 10.05 -18.06
C ILE A 554 -20.35 8.95 -18.90
N LEU A 555 -20.77 7.85 -18.26
CA LEU A 555 -21.52 6.76 -18.87
C LEU A 555 -22.88 6.64 -18.18
N ASP A 556 -23.97 6.71 -18.97
CA ASP A 556 -25.35 6.57 -18.48
C ASP A 556 -25.70 7.49 -17.29
N GLY A 557 -25.13 8.69 -17.26
CA GLY A 557 -25.35 9.68 -16.21
C GLY A 557 -24.49 9.48 -14.94
N HIS A 558 -23.61 8.49 -14.93
CA HIS A 558 -22.66 8.23 -13.85
C HIS A 558 -21.25 8.60 -14.28
N LEU A 559 -20.47 9.17 -13.35
CA LEU A 559 -19.06 9.44 -13.56
C LEU A 559 -18.31 8.12 -13.71
N LEU A 560 -17.57 8.00 -14.80
CA LEU A 560 -16.71 6.86 -15.07
C LEU A 560 -15.29 7.22 -14.64
N HIS A 561 -14.77 6.53 -13.66
CA HIS A 561 -13.50 6.85 -13.02
C HIS A 561 -12.25 6.23 -13.67
N ILE A 562 -12.43 5.59 -14.80
CA ILE A 562 -11.32 5.15 -15.62
C ILE A 562 -10.65 6.39 -16.24
N ASP A 563 -9.34 6.45 -16.23
CA ASP A 563 -8.52 7.52 -16.80
C ASP A 563 -8.60 8.90 -16.09
N ASP A 564 -9.12 8.97 -14.86
CA ASP A 564 -9.13 10.22 -14.07
C ASP A 564 -7.73 10.85 -13.97
N ASN A 565 -6.68 10.04 -13.89
CA ASN A 565 -5.31 10.52 -13.91
C ASN A 565 -4.96 11.31 -15.18
N HIS A 566 -5.49 10.91 -16.34
CA HIS A 566 -5.28 11.62 -17.61
C HIS A 566 -5.84 13.04 -17.53
N ASP A 567 -7.00 13.18 -16.92
CA ASP A 567 -7.66 14.48 -16.76
C ASP A 567 -6.83 15.40 -15.85
N PHE A 568 -6.36 14.88 -14.71
CA PHE A 568 -5.52 15.66 -13.80
C PHE A 568 -4.14 16.00 -14.40
N LEU A 569 -3.54 15.10 -15.18
CA LEU A 569 -2.31 15.38 -15.92
C LEU A 569 -2.51 16.52 -16.93
N MET A 570 -3.54 16.40 -17.77
CA MET A 570 -3.79 17.34 -18.85
C MET A 570 -4.25 18.71 -18.35
N ILE A 571 -5.14 18.76 -17.36
CA ILE A 571 -5.58 20.05 -16.81
C ILE A 571 -4.43 20.81 -16.14
N SER A 572 -3.45 20.12 -15.55
CA SER A 572 -2.26 20.74 -14.96
C SER A 572 -1.43 21.50 -15.98
N LEU A 573 -1.31 20.95 -17.20
CA LEU A 573 -0.62 21.59 -18.31
C LEU A 573 -1.49 22.67 -18.97
N LEU A 574 -2.76 22.40 -19.22
CA LEU A 574 -3.67 23.39 -19.83
C LEU A 574 -3.71 24.66 -18.99
N MET A 575 -3.85 24.52 -17.68
CA MET A 575 -3.84 25.65 -16.75
C MET A 575 -2.49 26.38 -16.66
N ARG A 576 -1.39 25.73 -17.06
CA ARG A 576 -0.06 26.37 -17.16
C ARG A 576 0.05 27.29 -18.38
N TYR A 577 -0.52 26.88 -19.52
CA TYR A 577 -0.30 27.53 -20.81
C TYR A 577 -1.43 28.46 -21.25
N VAL A 578 -2.63 28.36 -20.67
CA VAL A 578 -3.74 29.26 -20.98
C VAL A 578 -3.62 30.53 -20.16
N GLU A 579 -3.50 31.68 -20.85
CA GLU A 579 -3.35 33.00 -20.22
C GLU A 579 -4.70 33.73 -20.04
N ASP A 580 -5.69 33.48 -20.92
CA ASP A 580 -7.01 34.12 -20.84
C ASP A 580 -7.70 33.84 -19.51
N PRO A 581 -7.95 34.85 -18.67
CA PRO A 581 -8.54 34.64 -17.34
C PRO A 581 -9.97 34.11 -17.38
N LYS A 582 -10.72 34.34 -18.48
CA LYS A 582 -12.08 33.82 -18.62
C LYS A 582 -12.05 32.31 -18.90
N LEU A 583 -11.21 31.89 -19.82
CA LEU A 583 -11.00 30.45 -20.09
C LEU A 583 -10.47 29.73 -18.83
N ARG A 584 -9.48 30.33 -18.16
CA ARG A 584 -8.98 29.78 -16.90
C ARG A 584 -10.08 29.60 -15.86
N SER A 585 -11.02 30.54 -15.77
CA SER A 585 -12.14 30.39 -14.82
C SER A 585 -13.07 29.24 -15.20
N VAL A 586 -13.34 29.03 -16.50
CA VAL A 586 -14.14 27.91 -16.98
C VAL A 586 -13.44 26.58 -16.68
N PHE A 587 -12.16 26.48 -17.00
CA PHE A 587 -11.37 25.26 -16.75
C PHE A 587 -11.24 24.97 -15.25
N ALA A 588 -11.08 26.00 -14.41
CA ALA A 588 -11.06 25.84 -12.95
C ALA A 588 -12.41 25.35 -12.40
N MET A 589 -13.54 25.78 -13.00
CA MET A 589 -14.85 25.24 -12.62
C MET A 589 -14.98 23.77 -12.96
N GLY A 590 -14.57 23.35 -14.15
CA GLY A 590 -14.56 21.95 -14.54
C GLY A 590 -13.67 21.10 -13.62
N LEU A 591 -12.44 21.59 -13.35
CA LEU A 591 -11.54 20.92 -12.40
C LEU A 591 -12.12 20.83 -10.99
N THR A 592 -12.79 21.89 -10.51
CA THR A 592 -13.42 21.86 -9.18
C THR A 592 -14.52 20.83 -9.11
N HIS A 593 -15.34 20.74 -10.15
CA HIS A 593 -16.39 19.74 -10.23
C HIS A 593 -15.82 18.31 -10.23
N HIS A 594 -14.82 18.06 -11.05
CA HIS A 594 -14.16 16.75 -11.10
C HIS A 594 -13.50 16.40 -9.76
N TRP A 595 -12.72 17.34 -9.18
CA TRP A 595 -12.07 17.12 -7.90
C TRP A 595 -13.07 16.90 -6.75
N ASP A 596 -14.22 17.57 -6.75
CA ASP A 596 -15.27 17.37 -5.75
C ASP A 596 -15.80 15.94 -5.73
N ASP A 597 -15.85 15.27 -6.89
CA ASP A 597 -16.22 13.87 -7.00
C ASP A 597 -15.09 12.94 -6.54
N GLU A 598 -13.82 13.34 -6.76
CA GLU A 598 -12.63 12.53 -6.48
C GLU A 598 -12.04 12.71 -5.09
N LYS A 599 -12.27 13.85 -4.43
CA LYS A 599 -11.58 14.19 -3.16
C LYS A 599 -11.78 13.17 -2.03
N ALA A 600 -12.88 12.42 -2.05
CA ALA A 600 -13.15 11.37 -1.06
C ALA A 600 -12.17 10.19 -1.15
N GLU A 601 -11.42 10.06 -2.24
CA GLU A 601 -10.38 9.05 -2.41
C GLU A 601 -9.06 9.40 -1.71
N HIS A 602 -8.90 10.65 -1.29
CA HIS A 602 -7.67 11.16 -0.71
C HIS A 602 -6.44 10.95 -1.61
N ASN A 603 -6.63 10.96 -2.95
CA ASN A 603 -5.52 10.84 -3.89
C ASN A 603 -4.63 12.07 -3.84
N ALA A 604 -3.39 11.89 -3.39
CA ALA A 604 -2.45 12.99 -3.19
C ALA A 604 -2.18 13.77 -4.49
N PHE A 605 -2.06 13.09 -5.63
CA PHE A 605 -1.81 13.76 -6.91
C PHE A 605 -2.98 14.66 -7.33
N PHE A 606 -4.21 14.15 -7.26
CA PHE A 606 -5.41 14.90 -7.62
C PHE A 606 -5.58 16.15 -6.74
N ASN A 607 -5.39 15.98 -5.43
CA ASN A 607 -5.42 17.09 -4.48
C ASN A 607 -4.36 18.15 -4.81
N PHE A 608 -3.12 17.74 -5.08
CA PHE A 608 -2.05 18.68 -5.40
C PHE A 608 -2.26 19.41 -6.73
N VAL A 609 -2.79 18.73 -7.75
CA VAL A 609 -3.16 19.38 -9.02
C VAL A 609 -4.25 20.42 -8.80
N TYR A 610 -5.31 20.06 -8.07
CA TYR A 610 -6.38 21.00 -7.73
C TYR A 610 -5.81 22.25 -7.04
N GLY A 611 -5.06 22.06 -5.96
CA GLY A 611 -4.42 23.16 -5.25
C GLY A 611 -3.45 23.98 -6.11
N ALA A 612 -2.67 23.30 -6.99
CA ALA A 612 -1.73 23.98 -7.89
C ALA A 612 -2.43 24.86 -8.92
N CYS A 613 -3.52 24.39 -9.50
CA CYS A 613 -4.22 25.06 -10.59
C CYS A 613 -5.18 26.16 -10.11
N THR A 614 -5.87 25.95 -8.99
CA THR A 614 -6.88 26.89 -8.48
C THR A 614 -6.33 27.86 -7.45
N GLY A 615 -5.38 27.44 -6.63
CA GLY A 615 -4.90 28.18 -5.46
C GLY A 615 -5.79 28.03 -4.23
N GLU A 616 -6.83 27.19 -4.31
CA GLU A 616 -7.76 26.88 -3.22
C GLU A 616 -7.19 25.77 -2.30
N GLN A 617 -7.86 25.53 -1.18
CA GLN A 617 -7.52 24.42 -0.27
C GLN A 617 -7.72 23.08 -0.99
N CYS A 618 -6.77 22.17 -0.82
CA CYS A 618 -6.67 20.93 -1.59
C CYS A 618 -6.44 19.67 -0.74
N ASP A 619 -6.97 19.60 0.46
CA ASP A 619 -6.85 18.45 1.36
C ASP A 619 -5.38 17.99 1.54
N ILE A 620 -4.53 18.96 1.81
CA ILE A 620 -3.06 18.77 1.83
C ILE A 620 -2.60 17.84 2.97
N GLU A 621 -3.29 17.88 4.12
CA GLU A 621 -2.93 17.07 5.29
C GLU A 621 -3.13 15.59 4.99
N THR A 622 -4.28 15.22 4.42
CA THR A 622 -4.57 13.85 4.02
C THR A 622 -3.62 13.36 2.94
N SER A 623 -3.26 14.25 1.99
CA SER A 623 -2.27 13.91 0.94
C SER A 623 -0.88 13.64 1.52
N ILE A 624 -0.49 14.37 2.57
CA ILE A 624 0.77 14.13 3.30
C ILE A 624 0.71 12.80 4.05
N ASP A 625 -0.42 12.52 4.73
CA ASP A 625 -0.63 11.24 5.43
C ASP A 625 -0.55 10.07 4.46
N GLU A 626 -1.13 10.18 3.26
CA GLU A 626 -1.02 9.17 2.22
C GLU A 626 0.44 8.92 1.80
N LEU A 627 1.20 9.98 1.53
CA LEU A 627 2.61 9.85 1.18
C LEU A 627 3.44 9.28 2.35
N ALA A 628 3.16 9.69 3.58
CA ALA A 628 3.86 9.18 4.76
C ALA A 628 3.58 7.69 4.98
N ASP A 629 2.34 7.27 4.79
CA ASP A 629 1.89 5.89 4.98
C ASP A 629 2.22 4.96 3.80
N TYR A 630 2.58 5.50 2.63
CA TYR A 630 2.91 4.73 1.43
C TYR A 630 4.01 3.69 1.74
N PRO A 631 3.83 2.40 1.36
CA PRO A 631 4.78 1.36 1.71
C PRO A 631 6.09 1.47 0.93
N MET A 632 7.20 1.03 1.55
CA MET A 632 8.50 0.91 0.86
C MET A 632 8.57 -0.29 -0.09
N ASP A 633 7.62 -1.20 0.03
CA ASP A 633 7.46 -2.35 -0.84
C ASP A 633 6.66 -1.95 -2.09
N GLN A 634 7.26 -2.10 -3.26
CA GLN A 634 6.65 -1.81 -4.56
C GLN A 634 6.01 -3.03 -5.22
N ILE A 635 5.94 -4.16 -4.53
CA ILE A 635 5.34 -5.39 -5.07
C ILE A 635 3.83 -5.25 -5.12
N LEU A 636 3.23 -5.66 -6.24
CA LEU A 636 1.79 -5.68 -6.44
C LEU A 636 1.19 -6.89 -5.74
N TRP A 637 0.77 -6.70 -4.48
CA TRP A 637 0.10 -7.72 -3.70
C TRP A 637 -1.40 -7.68 -3.92
N THR A 638 -2.03 -8.84 -3.96
CA THR A 638 -3.50 -8.92 -3.84
C THR A 638 -3.88 -8.67 -2.38
N LEU A 639 -4.78 -7.73 -2.18
CA LEU A 639 -5.29 -7.38 -0.86
C LEU A 639 -6.54 -8.20 -0.54
N TYR A 640 -6.57 -8.75 0.67
CA TYR A 640 -7.77 -9.31 1.27
C TYR A 640 -8.23 -8.37 2.39
N ASN A 641 -9.43 -7.86 2.29
CA ASN A 641 -9.99 -6.96 3.30
C ASN A 641 -11.28 -7.54 3.86
N SER A 642 -11.16 -8.71 4.44
CA SER A 642 -12.27 -9.54 4.91
C SER A 642 -13.04 -8.98 6.11
N TRP A 643 -12.52 -7.95 6.76
CA TRP A 643 -13.03 -7.53 8.05
C TRP A 643 -13.62 -6.14 8.05
N ARG A 644 -13.56 -5.42 6.94
CA ARG A 644 -14.00 -4.04 6.84
C ARG A 644 -15.41 -3.88 6.29
N ASP A 645 -16.27 -4.88 6.50
CA ASP A 645 -17.69 -4.77 6.14
C ASP A 645 -18.38 -3.57 6.78
N LEU A 646 -17.84 -3.04 7.88
CA LEU A 646 -18.33 -1.82 8.51
C LEU A 646 -17.91 -0.52 7.78
N ASP A 647 -16.85 -0.58 6.96
CA ASP A 647 -16.37 0.57 6.19
C ASP A 647 -17.07 0.69 4.83
N TRP A 648 -17.94 -0.26 4.50
CA TRP A 648 -18.66 -0.28 3.24
C TRP A 648 -20.00 0.43 3.33
N ASP A 649 -20.27 1.29 2.37
CA ASP A 649 -21.57 1.88 2.12
C ASP A 649 -22.15 1.31 0.83
N MET A 650 -23.43 0.96 0.85
CA MET A 650 -24.15 0.48 -0.33
C MET A 650 -24.96 1.64 -0.90
N ARG A 651 -24.47 2.24 -1.97
CA ARG A 651 -25.16 3.35 -2.62
C ARG A 651 -26.13 2.86 -3.67
N PRO A 652 -27.38 3.33 -3.66
CA PRO A 652 -28.31 3.04 -4.72
C PRO A 652 -27.88 3.75 -6.02
N THR A 653 -27.92 3.00 -7.12
CA THR A 653 -27.70 3.51 -8.46
C THR A 653 -28.84 3.06 -9.37
N GLU A 654 -28.90 3.58 -10.58
CA GLU A 654 -29.90 3.17 -11.57
C GLU A 654 -29.75 1.68 -11.97
N VAL A 655 -28.57 1.12 -11.81
CA VAL A 655 -28.27 -0.29 -12.13
C VAL A 655 -28.24 -1.19 -10.89
N GLY A 656 -28.50 -0.66 -9.70
CA GLY A 656 -28.55 -1.45 -8.47
C GLY A 656 -27.84 -0.79 -7.28
N MET A 657 -27.37 -1.62 -6.37
CA MET A 657 -26.59 -1.20 -5.20
C MET A 657 -25.12 -1.44 -5.46
N ILE A 658 -24.31 -0.38 -5.46
CA ILE A 658 -22.86 -0.48 -5.62
C ILE A 658 -22.20 -0.37 -4.26
N PRO A 659 -21.35 -1.33 -3.87
CA PRO A 659 -20.53 -1.20 -2.68
C PRO A 659 -19.59 -0.02 -2.82
N GLN A 660 -19.52 0.81 -1.80
CA GLN A 660 -18.57 1.91 -1.75
C GLN A 660 -17.87 1.91 -0.41
N LEU A 661 -16.56 2.07 -0.43
CA LEU A 661 -15.81 2.22 0.81
C LEU A 661 -16.18 3.55 1.46
N TYR A 662 -16.59 3.51 2.72
CA TYR A 662 -16.98 4.71 3.47
C TYR A 662 -15.78 5.63 3.71
N HIS A 663 -14.63 5.02 4.01
CA HIS A 663 -13.35 5.68 4.10
C HIS A 663 -12.33 4.97 3.22
N PRO A 664 -11.52 5.68 2.43
CA PRO A 664 -10.45 5.06 1.67
C PRO A 664 -9.47 4.37 2.61
N LEU A 665 -8.94 3.25 2.16
CA LEU A 665 -7.92 2.53 2.92
C LEU A 665 -6.63 3.38 2.98
N PRO A 666 -5.87 3.30 4.07
CA PRO A 666 -4.51 3.83 4.13
C PRO A 666 -3.63 3.24 3.02
N ALA A 667 -2.62 3.97 2.58
CA ALA A 667 -1.79 3.55 1.44
C ALA A 667 -1.15 2.16 1.63
N HIS A 668 -0.74 1.80 2.85
CA HIS A 668 -0.15 0.49 3.15
C HIS A 668 -1.15 -0.68 3.08
N GLU A 669 -2.45 -0.39 3.06
CA GLU A 669 -3.51 -1.38 2.95
C GLU A 669 -4.09 -1.48 1.54
N ARG A 670 -3.64 -0.62 0.62
CA ARG A 670 -4.10 -0.63 -0.77
C ARG A 670 -3.21 -1.49 -1.65
N ARG A 671 -3.78 -1.94 -2.76
CA ARG A 671 -2.99 -2.40 -3.88
C ARG A 671 -2.17 -1.23 -4.39
N ILE A 672 -0.86 -1.40 -4.54
CA ILE A 672 -0.06 -0.45 -5.31
C ILE A 672 -0.45 -0.65 -6.76
N ASN A 673 -1.21 0.29 -7.28
CA ASN A 673 -1.58 0.32 -8.68
C ASN A 673 -0.84 1.47 -9.36
N SER A 674 -0.86 1.47 -10.67
CA SER A 674 -0.41 2.61 -11.46
C SER A 674 -1.16 3.89 -11.05
N CYS A 675 -0.81 5.02 -11.63
CA CYS A 675 -1.35 6.33 -11.32
C CYS A 675 -2.88 6.48 -11.53
N ASP A 676 -3.58 5.39 -11.74
CA ASP A 676 -5.02 5.38 -11.76
C ASP A 676 -5.57 5.70 -10.38
N SER A 677 -6.81 6.11 -10.36
CA SER A 677 -7.59 6.31 -9.16
C SER A 677 -7.34 5.17 -8.17
N ASN A 678 -7.03 5.51 -6.93
CA ASN A 678 -6.90 4.53 -5.85
C ASN A 678 -8.24 3.96 -5.42
N ARG A 679 -9.29 4.14 -6.23
CA ARG A 679 -10.62 3.67 -5.91
C ARG A 679 -10.69 2.17 -5.81
N PHE A 680 -11.37 1.77 -4.80
CA PHE A 680 -11.78 0.40 -4.57
C PHE A 680 -13.09 0.06 -5.28
N ILE A 681 -13.72 1.05 -5.87
CA ILE A 681 -14.98 0.92 -6.59
C ILE A 681 -14.67 0.92 -8.06
N ALA A 682 -15.42 0.11 -8.75
CA ALA A 682 -15.33 -0.09 -10.17
C ALA A 682 -14.90 1.15 -10.93
N ASP A 683 -13.74 1.06 -11.54
CA ASP A 683 -13.24 2.08 -12.45
C ASP A 683 -14.19 2.36 -13.61
N SER A 684 -15.11 1.43 -13.88
CA SER A 684 -16.08 1.54 -14.97
C SER A 684 -17.38 2.25 -14.59
N GLY A 685 -17.67 2.42 -13.30
CA GLY A 685 -18.99 2.92 -12.86
C GLY A 685 -20.18 2.01 -13.21
N ILE A 686 -19.92 0.84 -13.77
CA ILE A 686 -20.94 -0.15 -14.16
C ILE A 686 -21.08 -1.18 -13.04
N ALA A 687 -22.30 -1.34 -12.51
CA ALA A 687 -22.58 -2.22 -11.38
C ALA A 687 -22.02 -3.66 -11.56
N GLY A 688 -22.09 -4.22 -12.74
CA GLY A 688 -21.57 -5.56 -13.01
C GLY A 688 -20.05 -5.69 -12.91
N GLU A 689 -19.30 -4.60 -13.08
CA GLU A 689 -17.86 -4.57 -12.83
C GLU A 689 -17.55 -4.23 -11.39
N ALA A 690 -18.34 -3.36 -10.73
CA ALA A 690 -18.26 -3.12 -9.32
C ALA A 690 -18.45 -4.40 -8.51
N GLU A 691 -19.41 -5.22 -8.88
CA GLU A 691 -19.61 -6.53 -8.24
C GLU A 691 -18.41 -7.46 -8.44
N ARG A 692 -17.71 -7.37 -9.56
CA ARG A 692 -16.48 -8.15 -9.80
C ARG A 692 -15.27 -7.65 -9.02
N LEU A 693 -15.22 -6.38 -8.68
CA LEU A 693 -14.16 -5.82 -7.83
C LEU A 693 -14.27 -6.27 -6.38
N PHE A 694 -15.44 -6.74 -5.95
CA PHE A 694 -15.73 -7.16 -4.59
C PHE A 694 -16.28 -8.58 -4.53
N THR A 695 -15.67 -9.51 -5.25
CA THR A 695 -16.02 -10.91 -5.10
C THR A 695 -15.68 -11.38 -3.70
N LYS A 696 -16.69 -11.85 -3.00
CA LYS A 696 -16.53 -12.62 -1.79
C LYS A 696 -15.74 -13.87 -2.15
N SER A 697 -14.60 -14.09 -1.49
CA SER A 697 -13.90 -15.36 -1.63
C SER A 697 -14.78 -16.50 -1.09
N ASP A 698 -14.39 -17.75 -1.34
CA ASP A 698 -15.06 -18.92 -0.76
C ASP A 698 -15.05 -18.90 0.77
N ASP A 699 -14.17 -18.11 1.38
CA ASP A 699 -14.24 -17.73 2.79
C ASP A 699 -15.29 -16.62 2.96
N PRO A 700 -16.39 -16.87 3.69
CA PRO A 700 -17.49 -15.92 3.89
C PRO A 700 -17.07 -14.64 4.62
N THR A 701 -15.85 -14.60 5.17
CA THR A 701 -15.29 -13.43 5.86
C THR A 701 -14.30 -12.65 5.01
N ALA A 702 -13.88 -13.17 3.86
CA ALA A 702 -12.87 -12.56 3.01
C ALA A 702 -13.48 -11.84 1.80
N PHE A 703 -13.06 -10.59 1.60
CA PHE A 703 -13.29 -9.85 0.36
C PHE A 703 -11.94 -9.69 -0.35
N THR A 704 -11.90 -10.08 -1.61
CA THR A 704 -10.76 -9.74 -2.46
C THR A 704 -11.00 -8.34 -3.00
N MET A 705 -10.19 -7.40 -2.61
CA MET A 705 -10.15 -6.11 -3.29
C MET A 705 -9.33 -6.28 -4.56
N PHE A 706 -9.93 -5.93 -5.66
CA PHE A 706 -9.50 -6.29 -7.00
C PHE A 706 -9.48 -7.79 -7.24
N PRO A 707 -10.51 -8.35 -7.84
CA PRO A 707 -10.38 -9.53 -8.66
C PRO A 707 -9.64 -9.08 -9.92
N GLY A 708 -8.50 -8.47 -9.75
CA GLY A 708 -7.55 -8.31 -10.81
C GLY A 708 -7.33 -9.71 -11.29
N THR A 709 -7.55 -9.93 -12.53
CA THR A 709 -6.99 -11.00 -13.30
C THR A 709 -6.15 -11.92 -12.42
N GLY A 710 -6.74 -12.89 -11.84
CA GLY A 710 -6.40 -13.91 -10.85
C GLY A 710 -4.97 -14.23 -10.47
N ASP A 711 -3.96 -13.63 -11.06
CA ASP A 711 -2.58 -14.10 -11.04
C ASP A 711 -1.54 -13.09 -10.52
N ASP A 712 -1.94 -11.90 -10.08
CA ASP A 712 -1.01 -10.84 -9.69
C ASP A 712 -0.42 -10.98 -8.29
N HIS A 713 -0.63 -12.09 -7.62
CA HIS A 713 -0.24 -12.38 -6.24
C HIS A 713 1.24 -12.19 -5.95
N GLY A 714 1.72 -10.95 -5.94
CA GLY A 714 3.11 -10.65 -5.69
C GLY A 714 4.05 -10.98 -6.85
N MET A 715 3.53 -11.13 -8.07
CA MET A 715 4.30 -11.45 -9.26
C MET A 715 4.78 -10.24 -10.06
N TYR A 716 4.37 -9.04 -9.67
CA TYR A 716 4.77 -7.80 -10.33
C TYR A 716 5.35 -6.80 -9.35
N LEU A 717 6.39 -6.11 -9.80
CA LEU A 717 7.02 -5.00 -9.11
C LEU A 717 6.68 -3.71 -9.84
N MET A 718 5.95 -2.82 -9.17
CA MET A 718 5.54 -1.53 -9.73
C MET A 718 6.69 -0.52 -9.71
N ALA A 719 6.67 0.44 -10.64
CA ALA A 719 7.57 1.57 -10.61
C ALA A 719 7.20 2.57 -9.50
N CYS A 720 8.15 3.38 -9.08
CA CYS A 720 7.97 4.32 -7.97
C CYS A 720 7.09 5.54 -8.30
N THR A 721 6.55 5.62 -9.49
CA THR A 721 5.87 6.81 -10.02
C THR A 721 4.67 7.22 -9.16
N ASN A 722 3.93 6.25 -8.61
CA ASN A 722 2.80 6.50 -7.71
C ASN A 722 3.15 7.34 -6.48
N TYR A 723 4.41 7.30 -6.06
CA TYR A 723 4.92 8.09 -4.94
C TYR A 723 5.70 9.32 -5.41
N THR A 724 6.67 9.13 -6.31
CA THR A 724 7.62 10.18 -6.69
C THR A 724 6.96 11.30 -7.45
N HIS A 725 5.95 10.99 -8.28
CA HIS A 725 5.27 11.97 -9.09
C HIS A 725 4.44 12.97 -8.25
N PRO A 726 3.49 12.55 -7.39
CA PRO A 726 2.76 13.49 -6.54
C PRO A 726 3.69 14.25 -5.58
N TYR A 727 4.70 13.59 -5.00
CA TYR A 727 5.64 14.22 -4.08
C TYR A 727 6.40 15.37 -4.75
N TRP A 728 7.08 15.12 -5.87
CA TRP A 728 7.89 16.13 -6.54
C TRP A 728 7.05 17.20 -7.24
N PHE A 729 5.85 16.86 -7.70
CA PHE A 729 4.86 17.84 -8.17
C PHE A 729 4.50 18.84 -7.05
N ALA A 730 4.15 18.36 -5.88
CA ALA A 730 3.79 19.20 -4.75
C ALA A 730 4.96 20.10 -4.27
N ARG A 731 6.19 19.55 -4.27
CA ARG A 731 7.43 20.31 -3.98
C ARG A 731 7.67 21.41 -4.99
N TYR A 732 7.58 21.10 -6.27
CA TYR A 732 7.78 22.07 -7.35
C TYR A 732 6.78 23.23 -7.32
N TYR A 733 5.51 22.91 -7.07
CA TYR A 733 4.47 23.94 -6.97
C TYR A 733 4.42 24.66 -5.62
N GLY A 734 5.29 24.32 -4.69
CA GLY A 734 5.38 24.94 -3.36
C GLY A 734 4.15 24.69 -2.49
N LEU A 735 3.57 23.51 -2.57
CA LEU A 735 2.51 23.06 -1.67
C LEU A 735 3.07 22.48 -0.38
N ILE A 736 4.21 21.80 -0.50
CA ILE A 736 4.95 21.22 0.61
C ILE A 736 6.42 21.62 0.54
N GLU A 737 7.07 21.75 1.71
CA GLU A 737 8.51 21.96 1.87
C GLU A 737 9.03 21.03 2.97
N GLU A 738 10.21 20.45 2.80
CA GLU A 738 10.87 19.76 3.90
C GLU A 738 11.39 20.77 4.93
N ALA A 739 11.27 20.44 6.22
CA ALA A 739 11.93 21.19 7.25
C ALA A 739 13.45 20.93 7.20
N GLU A 740 14.25 21.99 7.38
CA GLU A 740 15.71 21.89 7.44
C GLU A 740 16.20 20.99 8.59
#